data_c9db4e090991ee5a36bf5e41c529e0bf
#
_entry.id   c9db4e090991ee5a36bf5e41c529e0bf
#
_cell.length_a   1.000
_cell.length_b   1.000
_cell.length_c   1.000
_cell.angle_alpha   90.00
_cell.angle_beta   90.00
_cell.angle_gamma   90.00
#
_symmetry.space_group_name_H-M   'P 1'
#
loop_
_entity.id
_entity.type
_entity.pdbx_description
1 polymer ?
#
loop_
_entity_poly.entity_id
_entity_poly.type
_entity_poly.pdbx_seq_one_letter_code
_entity_poly.pdbx_strand_id
1 'polypeptide(L)'
;MTAEHLRLEADRERRLPWKKWGPYLSERQWGTVREDYSEGGDAWQYFSHDQARSRAYRWGEDGLAGFSDDQQQLCFALALWNGKDPILKERLFGLTNSEANHGEDVKEYYFYLDSTPTHSYMKYLYKYPQAAFPYSDLVETNRGRGRNEFEYELLDTHVFDEDRYFDVFVEYAKATPEDILIKISVHNRGPETAELHVLPTLWFRNRWSWQGDVERPLLNQIGASGGVIKAVDSGLGERYLYCDGDAPLLFTENETNTERIFGAPSRSPYVKDSINNYLVNGQRDAVNPDKKGTKAAAHYHLSVGPGECQVVRLRLSEVAPTALTPTNGASPFGKGFEEVVLARQKEADEFYASITPDTFDADQANVMRQAVAGMLWSKQFYHYDVDKWLEERGSDPFKASRRAAPRNDRWHHMYNGDVISMPDKWEYPWYAAWDLAFHVLALTLVDPDFGKQQLKLMLRERYMHPNGQIPAYEWNFGDVNPPVHAWATIFTYRLEKAERGEGDKEWLKSSFQKLLLNFTWWVNRKDRSDRNVFEGGFLGLDNIGVFDRSAPLPTGGYLEQADGTAWMALFCENMLEIASELALSDPEYAEMTLKFIEHFYWIASAMTHAGQDTGMWDEEDGFFYDVLRLPDGKAQRLKVRSMVGLLPLCAATVFDGKVIEMYPEIRERASRFLSARPEIRAAIHDPGKPGVANRRLASIMNEAKLRRVLATMLDEKEFLSPFGIRSVSRYHADHPYVFWAGDQEFRVSYLPAESDTGMFGGNSNWRGPIWMPMNALIVRALIQYYLYYGDDLTVECPTGSGRRMNLYQVAGEITRRLSNMFLRDKDGRRPVYGGTEKFQNDPHWRDCLLFYEYFHGDNGAGLGASHQTGWTGVIARMMHLFATIDPEKMLEAGKMGYVDMLAAEKS
;
A
#
# COMPACT_ATOMS: atom_id res chain seq x y z
N MET A 1 -12.22 11.40 -24.12
CA MET A 1 -12.72 10.26 -23.30
C MET A 1 -12.35 8.96 -24.01
N THR A 2 -11.56 8.10 -23.38
CA THR A 2 -11.11 6.81 -23.94
C THR A 2 -12.11 5.69 -23.65
N ALA A 3 -11.91 4.51 -24.27
CA ALA A 3 -12.75 3.33 -24.00
C ALA A 3 -12.74 2.92 -22.53
N GLU A 4 -11.59 3.07 -21.85
CA GLU A 4 -11.46 2.75 -20.43
C GLU A 4 -12.25 3.73 -19.53
N HIS A 5 -12.27 5.02 -19.85
CA HIS A 5 -13.14 5.99 -19.16
C HIS A 5 -14.63 5.62 -19.28
N LEU A 6 -15.07 5.14 -20.44
CA LEU A 6 -16.45 4.68 -20.64
C LEU A 6 -16.77 3.43 -19.81
N ARG A 7 -15.80 2.53 -19.61
CA ARG A 7 -15.97 1.36 -18.73
C ARG A 7 -16.06 1.77 -17.26
N LEU A 8 -15.22 2.71 -16.81
CA LEU A 8 -15.29 3.26 -15.46
C LEU A 8 -16.65 3.91 -15.20
N GLU A 9 -17.17 4.67 -16.18
CA GLU A 9 -18.48 5.28 -16.06
C GLU A 9 -19.61 4.23 -16.01
N ALA A 10 -19.55 3.20 -16.88
CA ALA A 10 -20.51 2.11 -16.87
C ALA A 10 -20.52 1.31 -15.56
N ASP A 11 -19.36 1.12 -14.95
CA ASP A 11 -19.19 0.46 -13.64
C ASP A 11 -19.73 1.35 -12.51
N ARG A 12 -19.38 2.64 -12.48
CA ARG A 12 -19.89 3.63 -11.52
C ARG A 12 -21.40 3.71 -11.51
N GLU A 13 -22.01 3.72 -12.68
CA GLU A 13 -23.47 3.76 -12.86
C GLU A 13 -24.14 2.39 -12.68
N ARG A 14 -23.37 1.34 -12.39
CA ARG A 14 -23.85 -0.03 -12.21
C ARG A 14 -24.57 -0.59 -13.44
N ARG A 15 -24.24 -0.08 -14.63
CA ARG A 15 -24.76 -0.60 -15.91
C ARG A 15 -24.07 -1.89 -16.31
N LEU A 16 -22.74 -1.96 -16.12
CA LEU A 16 -21.90 -3.12 -16.43
C LEU A 16 -20.85 -3.29 -15.35
N PRO A 17 -20.71 -4.48 -14.71
CA PRO A 17 -19.81 -4.71 -13.57
C PRO A 17 -18.38 -5.01 -14.04
N TRP A 18 -17.69 -4.03 -14.65
CA TRP A 18 -16.35 -4.23 -15.21
C TRP A 18 -15.32 -4.62 -14.16
N LYS A 19 -15.47 -4.20 -12.89
CA LYS A 19 -14.56 -4.51 -11.79
C LYS A 19 -14.89 -5.80 -11.05
N LYS A 20 -15.92 -6.56 -11.48
CA LYS A 20 -16.28 -7.82 -10.83
C LYS A 20 -15.13 -8.82 -10.84
N TRP A 21 -14.38 -8.92 -11.91
CA TRP A 21 -13.22 -9.79 -12.04
C TRP A 21 -11.93 -8.95 -12.04
N GLY A 22 -10.92 -9.38 -11.26
CA GLY A 22 -9.65 -8.67 -11.15
C GLY A 22 -8.58 -9.44 -10.38
N PRO A 23 -7.43 -8.82 -10.07
CA PRO A 23 -6.29 -9.48 -9.44
C PRO A 23 -6.49 -9.60 -7.92
N TYR A 24 -7.59 -10.19 -7.48
CA TYR A 24 -8.03 -10.14 -6.09
C TYR A 24 -7.48 -11.27 -5.21
N LEU A 25 -6.46 -12.00 -5.66
CA LEU A 25 -5.70 -12.99 -4.90
C LEU A 25 -4.44 -12.39 -4.31
N SER A 26 -3.95 -12.93 -3.18
CA SER A 26 -2.59 -12.64 -2.69
C SER A 26 -1.54 -13.44 -3.46
N GLU A 27 -0.29 -13.02 -3.37
CA GLU A 27 0.85 -13.81 -3.89
C GLU A 27 1.28 -14.89 -2.87
N ARG A 28 0.96 -14.71 -1.61
CA ARG A 28 1.10 -15.66 -0.52
C ARG A 28 0.01 -15.45 0.53
N GLN A 29 -0.67 -16.52 0.93
CA GLN A 29 -1.59 -16.51 2.06
C GLN A 29 -0.92 -17.13 3.30
N TRP A 30 -1.03 -16.44 4.45
CA TRP A 30 -0.39 -16.81 5.71
C TRP A 30 -1.36 -17.52 6.69
N GLY A 31 -2.31 -18.22 6.18
CA GLY A 31 -3.34 -18.90 6.95
C GLY A 31 -4.60 -18.05 7.07
N THR A 32 -4.68 -17.14 8.03
CA THR A 32 -5.82 -16.24 8.16
C THR A 32 -5.33 -14.81 8.18
N VAL A 33 -5.43 -14.18 9.31
CA VAL A 33 -4.94 -12.88 9.65
C VAL A 33 -3.63 -13.03 10.43
N ARG A 34 -2.88 -11.97 10.47
CA ARG A 34 -1.52 -11.92 10.99
C ARG A 34 -1.32 -12.66 12.32
N GLU A 35 -2.31 -12.63 13.20
CA GLU A 35 -2.14 -13.08 14.57
C GLU A 35 -3.08 -14.23 14.97
N ASP A 36 -3.75 -14.81 13.97
CA ASP A 36 -4.73 -15.87 14.20
C ASP A 36 -4.13 -17.13 14.84
N TYR A 37 -2.87 -17.40 14.56
CA TYR A 37 -2.27 -18.69 14.80
C TYR A 37 -1.20 -18.74 15.89
N SER A 38 -0.80 -17.61 16.43
CA SER A 38 0.21 -17.55 17.48
C SER A 38 -0.20 -16.66 18.64
N GLU A 39 0.17 -17.04 19.87
CA GLU A 39 0.01 -16.19 21.07
C GLU A 39 0.84 -14.90 20.95
N GLY A 40 1.96 -14.96 20.21
CA GLY A 40 2.89 -13.86 20.01
C GLY A 40 2.57 -12.97 18.80
N GLY A 41 1.59 -13.32 17.98
CA GLY A 41 1.20 -12.56 16.81
C GLY A 41 2.11 -12.76 15.59
N ASP A 42 2.77 -13.90 15.47
CA ASP A 42 3.67 -14.23 14.36
C ASP A 42 2.97 -15.12 13.32
N ALA A 43 2.34 -14.49 12.34
CA ALA A 43 1.65 -15.20 11.25
C ALA A 43 2.62 -15.86 10.28
N TRP A 44 3.81 -15.29 10.06
CA TRP A 44 4.80 -15.76 9.08
C TRP A 44 5.39 -17.12 9.45
N GLN A 45 5.35 -17.53 10.73
CA GLN A 45 5.86 -18.81 11.19
C GLN A 45 4.78 -19.88 11.36
N TYR A 46 3.51 -19.56 11.15
CA TYR A 46 2.42 -20.49 11.42
C TYR A 46 2.48 -21.77 10.58
N PHE A 47 2.82 -21.65 9.30
CA PHE A 47 3.13 -22.78 8.45
C PHE A 47 4.14 -22.42 7.35
N SER A 48 5.02 -23.37 7.05
CA SER A 48 6.06 -23.20 6.05
C SER A 48 5.52 -23.09 4.63
N HIS A 49 6.35 -22.61 3.71
CA HIS A 49 6.04 -22.60 2.28
C HIS A 49 5.66 -23.99 1.75
N ASP A 50 6.37 -25.04 2.20
CA ASP A 50 6.06 -26.42 1.83
C ASP A 50 4.68 -26.87 2.32
N GLN A 51 4.26 -26.48 3.53
CA GLN A 51 2.94 -26.80 4.04
C GLN A 51 1.82 -26.02 3.34
N ALA A 52 2.09 -24.84 2.81
CA ALA A 52 1.10 -23.97 2.13
C ALA A 52 0.44 -24.68 0.93
N ARG A 53 1.17 -25.52 0.19
CA ARG A 53 0.61 -26.32 -0.92
C ARG A 53 -0.44 -27.33 -0.50
N SER A 54 -0.41 -27.76 0.77
CA SER A 54 -1.28 -28.84 1.31
C SER A 54 -2.42 -28.32 2.17
N ARG A 55 -2.41 -27.03 2.57
CA ARG A 55 -3.47 -26.40 3.36
C ARG A 55 -4.46 -25.67 2.49
N ALA A 56 -5.75 -25.96 2.63
CA ALA A 56 -6.81 -25.07 2.18
C ALA A 56 -6.92 -23.91 3.17
N TYR A 57 -7.06 -22.69 2.63
CA TYR A 57 -7.15 -21.47 3.44
C TYR A 57 -8.61 -21.14 3.75
N ARG A 58 -8.84 -20.53 4.89
CA ARG A 58 -10.19 -20.14 5.33
C ARG A 58 -10.59 -18.74 4.85
N TRP A 59 -9.67 -17.79 4.95
CA TRP A 59 -9.96 -16.37 4.87
C TRP A 59 -9.54 -15.74 3.54
N GLY A 60 -8.82 -16.45 2.71
CA GLY A 60 -8.38 -15.96 1.42
C GLY A 60 -7.76 -17.07 0.57
N GLU A 61 -7.26 -16.70 -0.59
CA GLU A 61 -6.56 -17.59 -1.53
C GLU A 61 -5.31 -16.91 -2.07
N ASP A 62 -4.32 -17.71 -2.48
CA ASP A 62 -3.10 -17.24 -3.12
C ASP A 62 -2.87 -17.91 -4.47
N GLY A 63 -2.08 -17.29 -5.32
CA GLY A 63 -1.70 -17.87 -6.58
C GLY A 63 -0.88 -16.95 -7.47
N LEU A 64 0.03 -17.53 -8.25
CA LEU A 64 0.90 -16.85 -9.19
C LEU A 64 0.09 -16.19 -10.30
N ALA A 65 0.25 -14.88 -10.50
CA ALA A 65 -0.55 -14.06 -11.41
C ALA A 65 -2.07 -14.21 -11.17
N GLY A 66 -2.48 -14.25 -9.90
CA GLY A 66 -3.83 -14.60 -9.47
C GLY A 66 -4.93 -13.65 -9.96
N PHE A 67 -6.09 -14.22 -10.26
CA PHE A 67 -7.27 -13.53 -10.77
C PHE A 67 -8.54 -14.19 -10.21
N SER A 68 -9.55 -13.40 -9.79
CA SER A 68 -10.83 -13.91 -9.26
C SER A 68 -11.98 -12.94 -9.44
N ASP A 69 -13.19 -13.40 -9.12
CA ASP A 69 -14.30 -12.48 -8.86
C ASP A 69 -14.07 -11.67 -7.57
N ASP A 70 -14.85 -10.61 -7.38
CA ASP A 70 -14.76 -9.65 -6.27
C ASP A 70 -15.18 -10.19 -4.90
N GLN A 71 -15.60 -11.47 -4.84
CA GLN A 71 -15.87 -12.22 -3.61
C GLN A 71 -14.91 -13.40 -3.44
N GLN A 72 -13.96 -13.56 -4.35
CA GLN A 72 -13.01 -14.67 -4.37
C GLN A 72 -13.68 -16.04 -4.31
N GLN A 73 -14.84 -16.17 -4.99
CA GLN A 73 -15.57 -17.45 -5.03
C GLN A 73 -14.92 -18.41 -6.00
N LEU A 74 -14.61 -17.94 -7.22
CA LEU A 74 -13.90 -18.69 -8.24
C LEU A 74 -12.57 -18.03 -8.57
N CYS A 75 -11.50 -18.76 -8.37
CA CYS A 75 -10.11 -18.29 -8.47
C CYS A 75 -9.41 -18.94 -9.66
N PHE A 76 -8.56 -18.17 -10.33
CA PHE A 76 -7.66 -18.62 -11.38
C PHE A 76 -6.24 -18.15 -11.08
N ALA A 77 -5.26 -19.03 -11.26
CA ALA A 77 -3.84 -18.68 -11.19
C ALA A 77 -3.00 -19.63 -12.04
N LEU A 78 -1.73 -19.32 -12.18
CA LEU A 78 -0.77 -20.12 -12.89
C LEU A 78 -0.01 -21.02 -11.92
N ALA A 79 0.22 -22.27 -12.31
CA ALA A 79 1.24 -23.11 -11.69
C ALA A 79 2.26 -23.55 -12.73
N LEU A 80 3.53 -23.69 -12.32
CA LEU A 80 4.66 -24.02 -13.20
C LEU A 80 5.53 -25.13 -12.62
N TRP A 81 6.15 -25.93 -13.53
CA TRP A 81 7.17 -26.88 -13.12
C TRP A 81 8.22 -27.07 -14.22
N ASN A 82 9.47 -26.85 -13.89
CA ASN A 82 10.60 -26.95 -14.84
C ASN A 82 11.22 -28.35 -14.91
N GLY A 83 10.57 -29.37 -14.33
CA GLY A 83 11.07 -30.75 -14.30
C GLY A 83 12.19 -31.02 -13.29
N LYS A 84 12.67 -29.99 -12.57
CA LYS A 84 13.78 -30.08 -11.60
C LYS A 84 13.43 -29.53 -10.22
N ASP A 85 12.45 -28.65 -10.14
CA ASP A 85 11.97 -28.08 -8.89
C ASP A 85 11.37 -29.20 -8.01
N PRO A 86 11.67 -29.27 -6.69
CA PRO A 86 11.13 -30.29 -5.80
C PRO A 86 9.63 -30.15 -5.52
N ILE A 87 9.05 -28.99 -5.81
CA ILE A 87 7.61 -28.72 -5.65
C ILE A 87 7.04 -27.96 -6.84
N LEU A 88 5.74 -28.13 -7.09
CA LEU A 88 5.01 -27.34 -8.09
C LEU A 88 4.98 -25.86 -7.66
N LYS A 89 5.40 -24.97 -8.54
CA LYS A 89 5.40 -23.50 -8.31
C LYS A 89 3.97 -22.99 -8.49
N GLU A 90 3.21 -22.90 -7.40
CA GLU A 90 1.83 -22.38 -7.36
C GLU A 90 1.72 -20.99 -6.71
N ARG A 91 2.71 -20.60 -5.93
CA ARG A 91 2.82 -19.33 -5.20
C ARG A 91 4.28 -18.92 -5.07
N LEU A 92 4.50 -17.66 -4.75
CA LEU A 92 5.85 -17.14 -4.59
C LEU A 92 6.46 -17.56 -3.26
N PHE A 93 7.75 -17.90 -3.31
CA PHE A 93 8.56 -18.22 -2.15
C PHE A 93 9.19 -16.97 -1.57
N GLY A 94 9.34 -16.95 -0.26
CA GLY A 94 10.11 -15.98 0.48
C GLY A 94 10.46 -16.53 1.84
N LEU A 95 11.27 -15.78 2.58
CA LEU A 95 11.73 -16.14 3.91
C LEU A 95 10.73 -15.66 4.96
N THR A 96 10.53 -16.46 5.97
CA THR A 96 9.79 -16.05 7.17
C THR A 96 10.74 -15.34 8.14
N ASN A 97 10.19 -14.62 9.10
CA ASN A 97 10.95 -13.82 10.07
C ASN A 97 12.14 -14.55 10.70
N SER A 98 12.00 -15.82 11.11
CA SER A 98 13.09 -16.62 11.69
C SER A 98 14.06 -17.21 10.67
N GLU A 99 13.78 -17.10 9.38
CA GLU A 99 14.60 -17.64 8.28
C GLU A 99 15.51 -16.57 7.67
N ALA A 100 15.14 -15.29 7.81
CA ALA A 100 15.86 -14.15 7.27
C ALA A 100 16.71 -13.43 8.33
N ASN A 101 17.74 -12.68 7.91
CA ASN A 101 18.52 -11.86 8.82
C ASN A 101 17.91 -10.47 9.06
N HIS A 102 16.96 -10.02 8.21
CA HIS A 102 16.26 -8.73 8.34
C HIS A 102 14.72 -8.85 8.41
N GLY A 103 14.16 -10.02 8.65
CA GLY A 103 12.72 -10.25 8.75
C GLY A 103 12.18 -11.08 7.59
N GLU A 104 10.88 -10.97 7.34
CA GLU A 104 10.23 -11.63 6.20
C GLU A 104 10.52 -10.88 4.90
N ASP A 105 10.79 -11.63 3.81
CA ASP A 105 11.02 -11.07 2.48
C ASP A 105 10.77 -12.09 1.38
N VAL A 106 10.18 -11.64 0.25
CA VAL A 106 9.98 -12.44 -0.95
C VAL A 106 11.31 -12.65 -1.68
N LYS A 107 11.63 -13.91 -2.05
CA LYS A 107 12.87 -14.26 -2.74
C LYS A 107 12.60 -14.75 -4.17
N GLU A 108 11.78 -13.97 -4.88
CA GLU A 108 11.40 -14.23 -6.28
C GLU A 108 11.32 -12.94 -7.10
N TYR A 109 11.45 -13.06 -8.43
CA TYR A 109 11.35 -11.91 -9.32
C TYR A 109 10.08 -12.00 -10.18
N TYR A 110 9.16 -11.08 -9.91
CA TYR A 110 7.93 -10.90 -10.65
C TYR A 110 7.61 -9.40 -10.78
N PHE A 111 6.80 -9.04 -11.77
CA PHE A 111 6.59 -7.63 -12.09
C PHE A 111 5.16 -7.39 -12.55
N TYR A 112 4.56 -6.34 -12.04
CA TYR A 112 3.27 -5.81 -12.47
C TYR A 112 3.49 -4.80 -13.59
N LEU A 113 3.49 -5.26 -14.84
CA LEU A 113 3.89 -4.44 -15.98
C LEU A 113 2.80 -3.49 -16.46
N ASP A 114 1.53 -3.93 -16.36
CA ASP A 114 0.40 -3.13 -16.83
C ASP A 114 -0.93 -3.56 -16.16
N SER A 115 -1.82 -2.59 -15.94
CA SER A 115 -3.22 -2.84 -15.59
C SER A 115 -4.04 -1.58 -15.86
N THR A 116 -5.24 -1.75 -16.43
CA THR A 116 -6.25 -0.69 -16.47
C THR A 116 -7.10 -0.68 -15.19
N PRO A 117 -7.74 0.43 -14.81
CA PRO A 117 -8.53 0.53 -13.58
C PRO A 117 -9.70 -0.45 -13.48
N THR A 118 -10.32 -0.81 -14.62
CA THR A 118 -11.39 -1.81 -14.67
C THR A 118 -10.87 -3.23 -14.87
N HIS A 119 -9.54 -3.40 -14.90
CA HIS A 119 -8.91 -4.68 -15.21
C HIS A 119 -9.37 -5.26 -16.56
N SER A 120 -9.71 -4.38 -17.50
CA SER A 120 -10.04 -4.76 -18.88
C SER A 120 -8.82 -5.27 -19.65
N TYR A 121 -7.62 -4.82 -19.26
CA TYR A 121 -6.33 -5.35 -19.65
C TYR A 121 -5.41 -5.39 -18.44
N MET A 122 -4.63 -6.47 -18.30
CA MET A 122 -3.62 -6.62 -17.25
C MET A 122 -2.44 -7.44 -17.80
N LYS A 123 -1.22 -7.13 -17.33
CA LYS A 123 0.00 -7.85 -17.73
C LYS A 123 0.93 -8.06 -16.54
N TYR A 124 1.30 -9.32 -16.33
CA TYR A 124 2.19 -9.81 -15.28
C TYR A 124 3.40 -10.49 -15.91
N LEU A 125 4.56 -10.40 -15.28
CA LEU A 125 5.77 -11.14 -15.65
C LEU A 125 6.33 -11.87 -14.45
N TYR A 126 6.59 -13.16 -14.60
CA TYR A 126 7.35 -13.96 -13.64
C TYR A 126 8.62 -14.52 -14.28
N LYS A 127 9.74 -14.44 -13.58
CA LYS A 127 11.03 -14.97 -14.02
C LYS A 127 11.30 -16.29 -13.31
N TYR A 128 11.20 -17.40 -14.06
CA TYR A 128 11.30 -18.74 -13.49
C TYR A 128 12.61 -19.43 -13.89
N PRO A 129 13.50 -19.82 -12.94
CA PRO A 129 14.75 -20.53 -13.24
C PRO A 129 14.53 -21.87 -13.94
N GLN A 130 15.48 -22.26 -14.80
CA GLN A 130 15.52 -23.60 -15.42
C GLN A 130 16.23 -24.65 -14.55
N ALA A 131 16.87 -24.24 -13.46
CA ALA A 131 17.44 -25.11 -12.42
C ALA A 131 16.38 -25.43 -11.33
N ALA A 132 16.70 -26.37 -10.44
CA ALA A 132 15.93 -26.58 -9.22
C ALA A 132 15.94 -25.27 -8.39
N PHE A 133 14.78 -24.87 -7.87
CA PHE A 133 14.69 -23.65 -7.08
C PHE A 133 15.44 -23.82 -5.75
N PRO A 134 16.31 -22.89 -5.35
CA PRO A 134 17.27 -23.08 -4.26
C PRO A 134 16.66 -22.77 -2.88
N TYR A 135 15.51 -23.38 -2.53
CA TYR A 135 14.76 -23.11 -1.28
C TYR A 135 15.65 -23.22 -0.03
N SER A 136 16.35 -24.36 0.12
CA SER A 136 17.18 -24.59 1.32
C SER A 136 18.39 -23.68 1.39
N ASP A 137 19.03 -23.40 0.26
CA ASP A 137 20.19 -22.51 0.20
C ASP A 137 19.84 -21.09 0.63
N LEU A 138 18.72 -20.57 0.15
CA LEU A 138 18.21 -19.25 0.57
C LEU A 138 17.95 -19.20 2.10
N VAL A 139 17.26 -20.21 2.65
CA VAL A 139 16.95 -20.29 4.09
C VAL A 139 18.22 -20.43 4.92
N GLU A 140 19.09 -21.38 4.57
CA GLU A 140 20.28 -21.70 5.38
C GLU A 140 21.30 -20.58 5.37
N THR A 141 21.53 -19.95 4.20
CA THR A 141 22.47 -18.84 4.07
C THR A 141 22.00 -17.60 4.81
N ASN A 142 20.73 -17.18 4.64
CA ASN A 142 20.22 -16.00 5.34
C ASN A 142 20.16 -16.22 6.86
N ARG A 143 19.70 -17.39 7.31
CA ARG A 143 19.71 -17.73 8.75
C ARG A 143 21.11 -17.68 9.37
N GLY A 144 22.17 -17.99 8.59
CA GLY A 144 23.55 -17.92 8.99
C GLY A 144 24.13 -16.50 9.05
N ARG A 145 23.48 -15.53 8.42
CA ARG A 145 23.93 -14.14 8.34
C ARG A 145 23.50 -13.33 9.56
N GLY A 146 24.36 -12.39 9.95
CA GLY A 146 24.05 -11.39 10.99
C GLY A 146 23.37 -10.17 10.39
N ARG A 147 22.79 -9.32 11.25
CA ARG A 147 22.10 -8.09 10.83
C ARG A 147 22.98 -7.01 10.18
N ASN A 148 24.31 -7.15 10.23
CA ASN A 148 25.26 -6.27 9.55
C ASN A 148 25.70 -6.80 8.19
N GLU A 149 25.14 -7.90 7.74
CA GLU A 149 25.41 -8.53 6.46
C GLU A 149 24.24 -8.32 5.53
N PHE A 150 24.53 -8.10 4.23
CA PHE A 150 23.46 -8.00 3.22
C PHE A 150 22.65 -9.30 3.16
N GLU A 151 21.40 -9.19 2.83
CA GLU A 151 20.58 -10.36 2.54
C GLU A 151 21.13 -11.15 1.35
N TYR A 152 20.89 -12.47 1.39
CA TYR A 152 21.23 -13.38 0.28
C TYR A 152 20.02 -13.51 -0.62
N GLU A 153 20.16 -12.97 -1.83
CA GLU A 153 19.09 -12.87 -2.79
C GLU A 153 19.08 -14.05 -3.77
N LEU A 154 17.93 -14.25 -4.46
CA LEU A 154 17.82 -15.31 -5.46
C LEU A 154 18.86 -15.14 -6.60
N LEU A 155 19.26 -13.92 -6.96
CA LEU A 155 20.36 -13.70 -7.93
C LEU A 155 21.71 -14.17 -7.42
N ASP A 156 21.95 -14.12 -6.12
CA ASP A 156 23.22 -14.55 -5.51
C ASP A 156 23.39 -16.06 -5.53
N THR A 157 22.32 -16.82 -5.73
CA THR A 157 22.34 -18.29 -5.87
C THR A 157 22.81 -18.76 -7.24
N HIS A 158 23.08 -17.86 -8.17
CA HIS A 158 23.51 -18.15 -9.55
C HIS A 158 22.52 -18.91 -10.43
N VAL A 159 21.24 -19.07 -10.02
CA VAL A 159 20.23 -19.81 -10.82
C VAL A 159 19.82 -19.09 -12.11
N PHE A 160 20.17 -17.81 -12.26
CA PHE A 160 19.95 -17.01 -13.47
C PHE A 160 21.19 -16.85 -14.35
N ASP A 161 22.31 -17.51 -14.02
CA ASP A 161 23.53 -17.44 -14.81
C ASP A 161 23.31 -18.00 -16.21
N GLU A 162 24.04 -17.45 -17.19
CA GLU A 162 23.90 -17.78 -18.61
C GLU A 162 22.46 -17.61 -19.15
N ASP A 163 21.65 -16.75 -18.50
CA ASP A 163 20.23 -16.51 -18.83
C ASP A 163 19.35 -17.78 -18.83
N ARG A 164 19.71 -18.80 -18.04
CA ARG A 164 18.96 -20.07 -17.91
C ARG A 164 17.67 -19.91 -17.11
N TYR A 165 16.74 -19.14 -17.66
CA TYR A 165 15.42 -18.91 -17.08
C TYR A 165 14.35 -18.73 -18.16
N PHE A 166 13.10 -18.79 -17.74
CA PHE A 166 11.95 -18.43 -18.55
C PHE A 166 11.39 -17.07 -18.10
N ASP A 167 11.07 -16.20 -19.08
CA ASP A 167 10.12 -15.12 -18.87
C ASP A 167 8.71 -15.66 -19.16
N VAL A 168 7.87 -15.67 -18.14
CA VAL A 168 6.48 -16.10 -18.24
C VAL A 168 5.58 -14.87 -18.12
N PHE A 169 5.08 -14.39 -19.26
CA PHE A 169 4.11 -13.31 -19.29
C PHE A 169 2.69 -13.87 -19.18
N VAL A 170 1.87 -13.25 -18.33
CA VAL A 170 0.45 -13.55 -18.23
C VAL A 170 -0.35 -12.29 -18.54
N GLU A 171 -1.15 -12.35 -19.59
CA GLU A 171 -2.00 -11.25 -20.04
C GLU A 171 -3.47 -11.63 -19.87
N TYR A 172 -4.24 -10.73 -19.28
CA TYR A 172 -5.70 -10.84 -19.17
C TYR A 172 -6.35 -9.74 -20.02
N ALA A 173 -7.31 -10.11 -20.86
CA ALA A 173 -8.05 -9.18 -21.70
C ALA A 173 -9.55 -9.50 -21.64
N LYS A 174 -10.37 -8.55 -21.17
CA LYS A 174 -11.82 -8.77 -21.09
C LYS A 174 -12.51 -8.41 -22.42
N ALA A 175 -13.15 -9.37 -23.06
CA ALA A 175 -14.06 -9.08 -24.17
C ALA A 175 -15.34 -8.39 -23.66
N THR A 176 -15.89 -8.88 -22.54
CA THR A 176 -17.00 -8.31 -21.75
C THR A 176 -16.66 -8.45 -20.26
N PRO A 177 -17.45 -7.87 -19.33
CA PRO A 177 -17.23 -8.06 -17.88
C PRO A 177 -17.13 -9.52 -17.43
N GLU A 178 -17.78 -10.45 -18.13
CA GLU A 178 -17.88 -11.88 -17.78
C GLU A 178 -17.18 -12.80 -18.80
N ASP A 179 -16.39 -12.23 -19.72
CA ASP A 179 -15.68 -12.98 -20.75
C ASP A 179 -14.21 -12.52 -20.83
N ILE A 180 -13.34 -13.34 -20.29
CA ILE A 180 -11.94 -13.03 -20.01
C ILE A 180 -11.04 -13.93 -20.83
N LEU A 181 -10.22 -13.35 -21.69
CA LEU A 181 -9.18 -14.00 -22.47
C LEU A 181 -7.89 -14.02 -21.67
N ILE A 182 -7.20 -15.14 -21.63
CA ILE A 182 -5.98 -15.36 -20.86
C ILE A 182 -4.91 -15.85 -21.83
N LYS A 183 -3.82 -15.10 -21.93
CA LYS A 183 -2.68 -15.41 -22.80
C LYS A 183 -1.44 -15.56 -21.96
N ILE A 184 -0.84 -16.76 -21.99
CA ILE A 184 0.41 -17.07 -21.28
C ILE A 184 1.50 -17.27 -22.32
N SER A 185 2.51 -16.39 -22.30
CA SER A 185 3.64 -16.41 -23.25
C SER A 185 4.91 -16.80 -22.50
N VAL A 186 5.49 -17.95 -22.87
CA VAL A 186 6.70 -18.50 -22.26
C VAL A 186 7.89 -18.27 -23.20
N HIS A 187 8.82 -17.43 -22.78
CA HIS A 187 10.06 -17.17 -23.50
C HIS A 187 11.24 -17.89 -22.83
N ASN A 188 11.95 -18.71 -23.55
CA ASN A 188 13.20 -19.28 -23.07
C ASN A 188 14.34 -18.28 -23.31
N ARG A 189 14.95 -17.78 -22.23
CA ARG A 189 16.11 -16.86 -22.31
C ARG A 189 17.43 -17.62 -22.38
N GLY A 190 17.42 -18.91 -21.98
CA GLY A 190 18.59 -19.75 -21.94
C GLY A 190 19.11 -20.14 -23.33
N PRO A 191 20.38 -20.60 -23.40
CA PRO A 191 21.07 -20.96 -24.67
C PRO A 191 20.65 -22.35 -25.23
N GLU A 192 19.86 -23.11 -24.50
CA GLU A 192 19.45 -24.48 -24.85
C GLU A 192 17.93 -24.63 -24.82
N THR A 193 17.43 -25.63 -25.55
CA THR A 193 15.99 -26.02 -25.42
C THR A 193 15.70 -26.47 -23.99
N ALA A 194 14.62 -25.96 -23.42
CA ALA A 194 14.22 -26.26 -22.06
C ALA A 194 12.74 -26.64 -21.98
N GLU A 195 12.45 -27.61 -21.12
CA GLU A 195 11.09 -28.09 -20.87
C GLU A 195 10.43 -27.28 -19.76
N LEU A 196 9.14 -26.98 -19.95
CA LEU A 196 8.31 -26.32 -18.94
C LEU A 196 6.90 -26.91 -18.93
N HIS A 197 6.43 -27.31 -17.77
CA HIS A 197 5.04 -27.64 -17.56
C HIS A 197 4.30 -26.39 -17.10
N VAL A 198 3.23 -26.04 -17.82
CA VAL A 198 2.38 -24.88 -17.56
C VAL A 198 1.00 -25.39 -17.18
N LEU A 199 0.55 -25.03 -15.98
CA LEU A 199 -0.71 -25.53 -15.42
C LEU A 199 -1.63 -24.34 -15.02
N PRO A 200 -2.37 -23.76 -15.97
CA PRO A 200 -3.45 -22.84 -15.65
C PRO A 200 -4.45 -23.57 -14.77
N THR A 201 -4.70 -23.04 -13.58
CA THR A 201 -5.47 -23.69 -12.53
C THR A 201 -6.69 -22.86 -12.17
N LEU A 202 -7.86 -23.52 -12.10
CA LEU A 202 -9.14 -22.96 -11.69
C LEU A 202 -9.62 -23.67 -10.43
N TRP A 203 -10.07 -22.93 -9.42
CA TRP A 203 -10.58 -23.54 -8.19
C TRP A 203 -11.59 -22.64 -7.48
N PHE A 204 -12.44 -23.25 -6.66
CA PHE A 204 -13.32 -22.55 -5.74
C PHE A 204 -12.64 -22.33 -4.38
N ARG A 205 -12.73 -21.13 -3.82
CA ARG A 205 -12.34 -20.89 -2.42
C ARG A 205 -13.13 -21.80 -1.51
N ASN A 206 -12.44 -22.49 -0.61
CA ASN A 206 -13.09 -23.42 0.30
C ASN A 206 -13.88 -22.66 1.37
N ARG A 207 -15.20 -22.65 1.24
CA ARG A 207 -16.16 -22.12 2.23
C ARG A 207 -16.87 -23.24 2.96
N TRP A 208 -17.09 -24.39 2.30
CA TRP A 208 -17.88 -25.53 2.80
C TRP A 208 -17.25 -26.27 3.96
N SER A 209 -15.94 -26.12 4.23
CA SER A 209 -15.29 -26.75 5.38
C SER A 209 -15.55 -26.03 6.69
N TRP A 210 -15.93 -24.76 6.64
CA TRP A 210 -16.08 -23.88 7.81
C TRP A 210 -17.48 -23.26 7.96
N GLN A 211 -18.29 -23.27 6.90
CA GLN A 211 -19.64 -22.71 6.90
C GLN A 211 -20.64 -23.86 6.61
N GLY A 212 -21.35 -24.32 7.61
CA GLY A 212 -22.18 -25.54 7.54
C GLY A 212 -23.30 -25.54 6.49
N ASP A 213 -23.75 -24.38 6.05
CA ASP A 213 -24.89 -24.21 5.12
C ASP A 213 -24.49 -23.85 3.68
N VAL A 214 -23.19 -23.91 3.36
CA VAL A 214 -22.72 -23.59 2.00
C VAL A 214 -22.75 -24.86 1.14
N GLU A 215 -23.53 -24.81 0.06
CA GLU A 215 -23.51 -25.85 -0.96
C GLU A 215 -22.11 -25.95 -1.58
N ARG A 216 -21.59 -27.17 -1.69
CA ARG A 216 -20.27 -27.41 -2.26
C ARG A 216 -20.32 -27.21 -3.78
N PRO A 217 -19.50 -26.28 -4.32
CA PRO A 217 -19.45 -26.04 -5.74
C PRO A 217 -18.77 -27.20 -6.49
N LEU A 218 -18.90 -27.23 -7.82
CA LEU A 218 -18.39 -28.28 -8.65
C LEU A 218 -17.68 -27.81 -9.89
N LEU A 219 -16.48 -28.34 -10.12
CA LEU A 219 -15.78 -28.31 -11.40
C LEU A 219 -15.89 -29.68 -12.05
N ASN A 220 -16.19 -29.73 -13.33
CA ASN A 220 -16.19 -31.00 -14.10
C ASN A 220 -15.77 -30.77 -15.54
N GLN A 221 -15.16 -31.78 -16.16
CA GLN A 221 -14.88 -31.77 -17.60
C GLN A 221 -16.17 -31.96 -18.37
N ILE A 222 -16.33 -31.19 -19.45
CA ILE A 222 -17.42 -31.39 -20.41
C ILE A 222 -16.85 -31.65 -21.83
N GLY A 223 -17.55 -32.53 -22.59
CA GLY A 223 -17.09 -33.02 -23.89
C GLY A 223 -16.09 -34.18 -23.81
N ALA A 224 -16.16 -35.08 -24.76
CA ALA A 224 -15.29 -36.27 -24.82
C ALA A 224 -13.88 -35.98 -25.38
N SER A 225 -13.76 -34.92 -26.17
CA SER A 225 -12.52 -34.41 -26.77
C SER A 225 -12.58 -32.90 -26.75
N GLY A 226 -11.99 -32.27 -25.74
CA GLY A 226 -11.96 -30.81 -25.68
C GLY A 226 -11.68 -30.30 -24.28
N GLY A 227 -10.72 -29.36 -24.18
CA GLY A 227 -10.28 -28.79 -22.92
C GLY A 227 -11.31 -27.80 -22.37
N VAL A 228 -12.48 -28.23 -21.89
CA VAL A 228 -13.44 -27.34 -21.23
C VAL A 228 -13.74 -27.82 -19.81
N ILE A 229 -13.49 -26.94 -18.84
CA ILE A 229 -13.86 -27.12 -17.44
C ILE A 229 -15.11 -26.29 -17.18
N LYS A 230 -16.22 -26.97 -16.80
CA LYS A 230 -17.43 -26.31 -16.32
C LYS A 230 -17.35 -26.10 -14.83
N ALA A 231 -17.58 -24.89 -14.39
CA ALA A 231 -17.67 -24.47 -12.98
C ALA A 231 -19.12 -24.14 -12.64
N VAL A 232 -19.62 -24.69 -11.54
CA VAL A 232 -20.98 -24.49 -11.05
C VAL A 232 -20.95 -24.08 -9.59
N ASP A 233 -21.49 -22.92 -9.28
CA ASP A 233 -21.69 -22.40 -7.92
C ASP A 233 -23.05 -21.73 -7.79
N SER A 234 -23.69 -21.84 -6.65
CA SER A 234 -25.05 -21.31 -6.43
C SER A 234 -25.12 -19.78 -6.50
N GLY A 235 -24.02 -19.07 -6.21
CA GLY A 235 -23.92 -17.60 -6.27
C GLY A 235 -23.44 -17.07 -7.61
N LEU A 236 -22.43 -17.71 -8.21
CA LEU A 236 -21.85 -17.30 -9.50
C LEU A 236 -22.61 -17.85 -10.71
N GLY A 237 -23.41 -18.93 -10.53
CA GLY A 237 -23.99 -19.69 -11.63
C GLY A 237 -22.97 -20.53 -12.38
N GLU A 238 -23.14 -20.67 -13.67
CA GLU A 238 -22.25 -21.47 -14.53
C GLU A 238 -21.17 -20.62 -15.16
N ARG A 239 -19.92 -21.13 -15.15
CA ARG A 239 -18.77 -20.56 -15.86
C ARG A 239 -18.03 -21.69 -16.59
N TYR A 240 -17.33 -21.34 -17.65
CA TYR A 240 -16.63 -22.27 -18.51
C TYR A 240 -15.21 -21.79 -18.76
N LEU A 241 -14.21 -22.57 -18.37
CA LEU A 241 -12.81 -22.34 -18.75
C LEU A 241 -12.52 -23.18 -19.99
N TYR A 242 -12.37 -22.51 -21.12
CA TYR A 242 -11.91 -23.09 -22.37
C TYR A 242 -10.38 -23.15 -22.37
N CYS A 243 -9.80 -24.29 -22.74
CA CYS A 243 -8.36 -24.50 -22.84
C CYS A 243 -8.02 -24.81 -24.30
N ASP A 244 -7.08 -24.11 -24.91
CA ASP A 244 -6.68 -24.32 -26.30
C ASP A 244 -5.87 -25.61 -26.46
N GLY A 245 -6.10 -26.37 -27.52
CA GLY A 245 -5.45 -27.64 -27.79
C GLY A 245 -6.01 -28.82 -26.94
N ASP A 246 -5.25 -29.93 -26.94
CA ASP A 246 -5.63 -31.21 -26.29
C ASP A 246 -4.93 -31.42 -24.94
N ALA A 247 -4.84 -30.36 -24.11
CA ALA A 247 -4.21 -30.45 -22.80
C ALA A 247 -5.00 -31.41 -21.86
N PRO A 248 -4.36 -32.40 -21.22
CA PRO A 248 -5.00 -33.24 -20.20
C PRO A 248 -5.51 -32.35 -19.04
N LEU A 249 -6.76 -32.61 -18.62
CA LEU A 249 -7.35 -31.93 -17.48
C LEU A 249 -7.18 -32.75 -16.21
N LEU A 250 -6.64 -32.13 -15.15
CA LEU A 250 -6.40 -32.76 -13.85
C LEU A 250 -7.40 -32.20 -12.84
N PHE A 251 -8.02 -33.06 -12.03
CA PHE A 251 -9.03 -32.63 -11.05
C PHE A 251 -8.66 -33.11 -9.66
N THR A 252 -8.91 -32.29 -8.67
CA THR A 252 -8.75 -32.55 -7.25
C THR A 252 -9.69 -31.66 -6.43
N GLU A 253 -9.53 -31.64 -5.11
CA GLU A 253 -10.30 -30.82 -4.21
C GLU A 253 -9.43 -29.71 -3.62
N ASN A 254 -9.99 -28.50 -3.46
CA ASN A 254 -9.37 -27.47 -2.63
C ASN A 254 -9.65 -27.75 -1.15
N GLU A 255 -9.13 -28.88 -0.66
CA GLU A 255 -9.24 -29.35 0.72
C GLU A 255 -7.85 -29.68 1.29
N THR A 256 -7.68 -29.45 2.59
CA THR A 256 -6.42 -29.72 3.28
C THR A 256 -6.07 -31.22 3.23
N ASN A 257 -4.82 -31.52 2.89
CA ASN A 257 -4.24 -32.84 3.07
C ASN A 257 -3.94 -33.05 4.57
N THR A 258 -4.98 -33.50 5.30
CA THR A 258 -4.87 -33.69 6.75
C THR A 258 -3.96 -34.86 7.12
N GLU A 259 -3.80 -35.84 6.23
CA GLU A 259 -2.87 -36.96 6.46
C GLU A 259 -1.42 -36.45 6.48
N ARG A 260 -1.05 -35.64 5.49
CA ARG A 260 0.29 -35.04 5.41
C ARG A 260 0.59 -34.06 6.54
N ILE A 261 -0.38 -33.19 6.88
CA ILE A 261 -0.14 -32.06 7.82
C ILE A 261 -0.31 -32.51 9.27
N PHE A 262 -1.30 -33.41 9.55
CA PHE A 262 -1.73 -33.74 10.92
C PHE A 262 -1.72 -35.23 11.24
N GLY A 263 -1.34 -36.10 10.30
CA GLY A 263 -1.39 -37.57 10.48
C GLY A 263 -2.81 -38.13 10.62
N ALA A 264 -3.82 -37.35 10.20
CA ALA A 264 -5.23 -37.76 10.28
C ALA A 264 -5.80 -38.07 8.88
N PRO A 265 -6.72 -39.01 8.71
CA PRO A 265 -7.30 -39.31 7.40
C PRO A 265 -7.90 -38.10 6.72
N SER A 266 -7.60 -37.89 5.44
CA SER A 266 -8.21 -36.85 4.63
C SER A 266 -9.66 -37.18 4.27
N ARG A 267 -10.51 -36.14 4.09
CA ARG A 267 -11.93 -36.34 3.69
C ARG A 267 -12.09 -36.89 2.29
N SER A 268 -11.12 -36.65 1.43
CA SER A 268 -11.05 -37.16 0.05
C SER A 268 -9.65 -37.70 -0.21
N PRO A 269 -9.47 -38.70 -1.10
CA PRO A 269 -8.16 -39.12 -1.56
C PRO A 269 -7.51 -38.06 -2.48
N TYR A 270 -8.31 -37.14 -3.01
CA TYR A 270 -7.88 -36.07 -3.88
C TYR A 270 -7.92 -34.75 -3.09
N VAL A 271 -6.77 -34.24 -2.69
CA VAL A 271 -6.60 -33.08 -1.82
C VAL A 271 -5.85 -31.96 -2.52
N LYS A 272 -5.67 -30.81 -1.88
CA LYS A 272 -5.12 -29.58 -2.49
C LYS A 272 -3.81 -29.81 -3.25
N ASP A 273 -2.91 -30.62 -2.72
CA ASP A 273 -1.58 -30.92 -3.29
C ASP A 273 -1.53 -32.15 -4.22
N SER A 274 -2.65 -32.73 -4.56
CA SER A 274 -2.72 -33.92 -5.42
C SER A 274 -2.14 -33.67 -6.83
N ILE A 275 -2.30 -32.49 -7.39
CA ILE A 275 -1.71 -32.12 -8.70
C ILE A 275 -0.19 -32.08 -8.62
N ASN A 276 0.39 -31.57 -7.51
CA ASN A 276 1.82 -31.68 -7.24
C ASN A 276 2.27 -33.17 -7.18
N ASN A 277 1.53 -33.99 -6.44
CA ASN A 277 1.87 -35.41 -6.31
C ASN A 277 1.79 -36.14 -7.64
N TYR A 278 0.80 -35.85 -8.48
CA TYR A 278 0.68 -36.37 -9.83
C TYR A 278 1.87 -36.00 -10.72
N LEU A 279 2.28 -34.71 -10.71
CA LEU A 279 3.30 -34.23 -11.65
C LEU A 279 4.71 -34.48 -11.14
N VAL A 280 5.03 -33.92 -9.94
CA VAL A 280 6.38 -33.93 -9.37
C VAL A 280 6.77 -35.29 -8.84
N ASN A 281 5.84 -35.97 -8.12
CA ASN A 281 6.10 -37.28 -7.50
C ASN A 281 5.70 -38.49 -8.39
N GLY A 282 5.14 -38.22 -9.57
CA GLY A 282 4.75 -39.26 -10.53
C GLY A 282 3.55 -40.14 -10.11
N GLN A 283 2.81 -39.79 -9.08
CA GLN A 283 1.65 -40.51 -8.54
C GLN A 283 0.41 -40.29 -9.40
N ARG A 284 0.25 -41.08 -10.46
CA ARG A 284 -0.81 -40.91 -11.47
C ARG A 284 -2.23 -41.07 -10.94
N ASP A 285 -2.41 -41.77 -9.85
CA ASP A 285 -3.67 -41.99 -9.13
C ASP A 285 -4.02 -40.91 -8.11
N ALA A 286 -3.15 -39.91 -7.90
CA ALA A 286 -3.39 -38.82 -6.98
C ALA A 286 -4.53 -37.87 -7.42
N VAL A 287 -4.86 -37.81 -8.72
CA VAL A 287 -5.91 -36.95 -9.27
C VAL A 287 -7.17 -37.76 -9.58
N ASN A 288 -8.34 -37.09 -9.50
CA ASN A 288 -9.65 -37.75 -9.66
C ASN A 288 -9.87 -38.24 -11.09
N PRO A 289 -9.98 -39.55 -11.31
CA PRO A 289 -10.23 -40.13 -12.64
C PRO A 289 -11.63 -39.81 -13.20
N ASP A 290 -12.63 -39.48 -12.33
CA ASP A 290 -13.97 -39.06 -12.74
C ASP A 290 -14.02 -37.68 -13.37
N LYS A 291 -12.89 -36.99 -13.43
CA LYS A 291 -12.76 -35.63 -14.00
C LYS A 291 -13.72 -34.61 -13.36
N LYS A 292 -13.78 -34.59 -12.03
CA LYS A 292 -14.58 -33.68 -11.24
C LYS A 292 -13.89 -33.35 -9.90
N GLY A 293 -14.22 -32.22 -9.32
CA GLY A 293 -13.69 -31.76 -8.03
C GLY A 293 -13.99 -30.27 -7.79
N THR A 294 -13.25 -29.64 -6.89
CA THR A 294 -13.33 -28.21 -6.61
C THR A 294 -12.07 -27.43 -7.00
N LYS A 295 -11.05 -28.15 -7.52
CA LYS A 295 -9.83 -27.59 -8.12
C LYS A 295 -9.49 -28.38 -9.38
N ALA A 296 -9.14 -27.68 -10.46
CA ALA A 296 -8.78 -28.32 -11.72
C ALA A 296 -7.66 -27.52 -12.42
N ALA A 297 -6.79 -28.21 -13.13
CA ALA A 297 -5.73 -27.61 -13.95
C ALA A 297 -5.69 -28.22 -15.35
N ALA A 298 -5.42 -27.41 -16.37
CA ALA A 298 -5.04 -27.88 -17.68
C ALA A 298 -3.51 -28.05 -17.73
N HIS A 299 -3.01 -29.20 -18.15
CA HIS A 299 -1.59 -29.51 -18.13
C HIS A 299 -0.98 -29.41 -19.53
N TYR A 300 -0.22 -28.35 -19.77
CA TYR A 300 0.58 -28.15 -20.98
C TYR A 300 2.03 -28.53 -20.68
N HIS A 301 2.62 -29.33 -21.57
CA HIS A 301 4.05 -29.64 -21.53
C HIS A 301 4.69 -29.01 -22.76
N LEU A 302 5.52 -28.00 -22.53
CA LEU A 302 6.15 -27.18 -23.56
C LEU A 302 7.65 -27.52 -23.65
N SER A 303 8.15 -27.63 -24.88
CA SER A 303 9.59 -27.71 -25.18
C SER A 303 9.93 -26.45 -25.94
N VAL A 304 10.66 -25.50 -25.28
CA VAL A 304 10.90 -24.15 -25.80
C VAL A 304 12.35 -24.02 -26.22
N GLY A 305 12.60 -23.79 -27.51
CA GLY A 305 13.96 -23.59 -28.04
C GLY A 305 14.61 -22.30 -27.52
N PRO A 306 15.96 -22.17 -27.65
CA PRO A 306 16.66 -20.98 -27.18
C PRO A 306 16.20 -19.72 -27.91
N GLY A 307 15.80 -18.69 -27.16
CA GLY A 307 15.26 -17.44 -27.67
C GLY A 307 13.84 -17.54 -28.26
N GLU A 308 13.22 -18.73 -28.25
CA GLU A 308 11.87 -18.95 -28.77
C GLU A 308 10.79 -18.58 -27.71
N CYS A 309 9.56 -18.45 -28.19
CA CYS A 309 8.36 -18.22 -27.41
C CYS A 309 7.27 -19.24 -27.77
N GLN A 310 6.66 -19.83 -26.75
CA GLN A 310 5.43 -20.60 -26.92
C GLN A 310 4.27 -19.96 -26.16
N VAL A 311 3.05 -20.06 -26.72
CA VAL A 311 1.87 -19.38 -26.19
C VAL A 311 0.78 -20.39 -25.84
N VAL A 312 0.25 -20.29 -24.62
CA VAL A 312 -0.94 -21.01 -24.16
C VAL A 312 -2.10 -20.01 -24.06
N ARG A 313 -3.26 -20.37 -24.59
CA ARG A 313 -4.45 -19.55 -24.61
C ARG A 313 -5.58 -20.21 -23.84
N LEU A 314 -6.28 -19.42 -23.02
CA LEU A 314 -7.49 -19.86 -22.31
C LEU A 314 -8.54 -18.74 -22.39
N ARG A 315 -9.80 -19.12 -22.10
CA ARG A 315 -10.91 -18.17 -22.04
C ARG A 315 -11.86 -18.58 -20.92
N LEU A 316 -12.06 -17.73 -19.95
CA LEU A 316 -13.07 -17.89 -18.89
C LEU A 316 -14.31 -17.08 -19.28
N SER A 317 -15.46 -17.77 -19.41
CA SER A 317 -16.69 -17.13 -19.89
C SER A 317 -17.93 -17.73 -19.24
N GLU A 318 -19.02 -16.98 -19.18
CA GLU A 318 -20.35 -17.46 -18.82
C GLU A 318 -21.07 -18.16 -20.00
N VAL A 319 -20.54 -18.03 -21.21
CA VAL A 319 -21.15 -18.59 -22.42
C VAL A 319 -20.85 -20.05 -22.57
N ALA A 320 -21.89 -20.88 -22.62
CA ALA A 320 -21.74 -22.32 -22.78
C ALA A 320 -21.17 -22.72 -24.17
N PRO A 321 -20.46 -23.86 -24.30
CA PRO A 321 -19.88 -24.30 -25.57
C PRO A 321 -20.88 -24.40 -26.73
N THR A 322 -22.11 -24.79 -26.44
CA THR A 322 -23.19 -24.86 -27.45
C THR A 322 -23.59 -23.51 -28.03
N ALA A 323 -23.33 -22.42 -27.29
CA ALA A 323 -23.63 -21.06 -27.73
C ALA A 323 -22.40 -20.36 -28.34
N LEU A 324 -21.19 -20.77 -27.96
CA LEU A 324 -19.91 -20.28 -28.51
C LEU A 324 -19.54 -20.92 -29.85
N THR A 325 -20.09 -22.08 -30.18
CA THR A 325 -20.00 -22.70 -31.48
C THR A 325 -21.21 -22.31 -32.35
N PRO A 326 -21.20 -21.13 -32.97
CA PRO A 326 -22.28 -20.81 -33.92
C PRO A 326 -22.15 -21.72 -35.13
N THR A 327 -23.25 -21.85 -35.84
CA THR A 327 -23.40 -22.52 -37.13
C THR A 327 -22.32 -22.18 -38.18
N ASN A 328 -21.36 -21.31 -37.88
CA ASN A 328 -20.29 -20.81 -38.77
C ASN A 328 -18.86 -21.27 -38.33
N GLY A 329 -18.69 -22.25 -37.43
CA GLY A 329 -17.37 -22.83 -37.09
C GLY A 329 -16.38 -21.91 -36.38
N ALA A 330 -16.85 -20.90 -35.65
CA ALA A 330 -15.98 -20.01 -34.90
C ALA A 330 -15.37 -20.70 -33.67
N SER A 331 -14.06 -20.84 -33.63
CA SER A 331 -13.30 -21.36 -32.47
C SER A 331 -13.24 -20.31 -31.35
N PRO A 332 -13.31 -20.69 -30.07
CA PRO A 332 -13.06 -19.81 -28.92
C PRO A 332 -11.69 -19.10 -29.00
N PHE A 333 -10.75 -19.68 -29.73
CA PHE A 333 -9.36 -19.25 -29.92
C PHE A 333 -9.04 -18.82 -31.37
N GLY A 334 -10.07 -18.52 -32.16
CA GLY A 334 -9.91 -18.06 -33.53
C GLY A 334 -9.34 -16.63 -33.59
N LYS A 335 -9.42 -16.03 -34.78
CA LYS A 335 -8.91 -14.67 -35.05
C LYS A 335 -9.43 -13.60 -34.07
N GLY A 336 -10.69 -13.73 -33.61
CA GLY A 336 -11.30 -12.83 -32.63
C GLY A 336 -10.62 -12.82 -31.27
N PHE A 337 -9.91 -13.89 -30.89
CA PHE A 337 -9.14 -13.91 -29.63
C PHE A 337 -8.00 -12.87 -29.67
N GLU A 338 -7.13 -12.94 -30.67
CA GLU A 338 -5.99 -12.01 -30.79
C GLU A 338 -6.48 -10.58 -31.04
N GLU A 339 -7.58 -10.41 -31.77
CA GLU A 339 -8.17 -9.08 -32.00
C GLU A 339 -8.63 -8.42 -30.70
N VAL A 340 -9.22 -9.16 -29.76
CA VAL A 340 -9.62 -8.64 -28.43
C VAL A 340 -8.39 -8.29 -27.60
N VAL A 341 -7.38 -9.18 -27.53
CA VAL A 341 -6.17 -8.91 -26.76
C VAL A 341 -5.48 -7.63 -27.26
N LEU A 342 -5.27 -7.52 -28.56
CA LEU A 342 -4.66 -6.32 -29.16
C LEU A 342 -5.52 -5.05 -28.95
N ALA A 343 -6.86 -5.18 -29.05
CA ALA A 343 -7.75 -4.04 -28.78
C ALA A 343 -7.65 -3.56 -27.34
N ARG A 344 -7.65 -4.48 -26.34
CA ARG A 344 -7.52 -4.10 -24.93
C ARG A 344 -6.15 -3.48 -24.62
N GLN A 345 -5.07 -4.02 -25.20
CA GLN A 345 -3.74 -3.44 -25.09
C GLN A 345 -3.69 -2.01 -25.66
N LYS A 346 -4.23 -1.81 -26.88
CA LYS A 346 -4.28 -0.48 -27.49
C LYS A 346 -5.11 0.50 -26.66
N GLU A 347 -6.25 0.07 -26.14
CA GLU A 347 -7.10 0.91 -25.28
C GLU A 347 -6.44 1.25 -23.94
N ALA A 348 -5.62 0.35 -23.38
CA ALA A 348 -4.77 0.64 -22.24
C ALA A 348 -3.71 1.71 -22.59
N ASP A 349 -3.05 1.61 -23.75
CA ASP A 349 -2.10 2.63 -24.24
C ASP A 349 -2.78 3.99 -24.42
N GLU A 350 -3.98 4.02 -25.01
CA GLU A 350 -4.78 5.24 -25.17
C GLU A 350 -5.19 5.85 -23.82
N PHE A 351 -5.54 5.01 -22.85
CA PHE A 351 -5.88 5.47 -21.51
C PHE A 351 -4.66 6.10 -20.82
N TYR A 352 -3.53 5.41 -20.77
CA TYR A 352 -2.31 5.95 -20.15
C TYR A 352 -1.80 7.20 -20.88
N ALA A 353 -1.87 7.25 -22.20
CA ALA A 353 -1.53 8.46 -22.96
C ALA A 353 -2.42 9.66 -22.57
N SER A 354 -3.69 9.43 -22.20
CA SER A 354 -4.60 10.52 -21.81
C SER A 354 -4.35 11.11 -20.42
N ILE A 355 -3.62 10.40 -19.56
CA ILE A 355 -3.29 10.84 -18.19
C ILE A 355 -1.79 11.15 -17.99
N THR A 356 -0.93 10.75 -18.92
CA THR A 356 0.50 11.05 -18.88
C THR A 356 0.74 12.48 -19.36
N PRO A 357 1.44 13.33 -18.60
CA PRO A 357 1.75 14.69 -19.03
C PRO A 357 2.59 14.71 -20.32
N ASP A 358 2.29 15.60 -21.25
CA ASP A 358 3.03 15.77 -22.53
C ASP A 358 4.52 16.11 -22.31
N THR A 359 4.88 16.60 -21.13
CA THR A 359 6.27 16.94 -20.78
C THR A 359 7.10 15.72 -20.38
N PHE A 360 6.49 14.55 -20.18
CA PHE A 360 7.20 13.34 -19.79
C PHE A 360 7.92 12.73 -20.98
N ASP A 361 9.18 12.32 -20.75
CA ASP A 361 9.87 11.41 -21.65
C ASP A 361 9.37 9.96 -21.49
N ALA A 362 9.90 9.07 -22.34
CA ALA A 362 9.48 7.65 -22.35
C ALA A 362 9.81 6.93 -21.02
N ASP A 363 10.88 7.33 -20.32
CA ASP A 363 11.30 6.72 -19.08
C ASP A 363 10.38 7.16 -17.92
N GLN A 364 10.08 8.45 -17.84
CA GLN A 364 9.11 9.00 -16.87
C GLN A 364 7.71 8.38 -17.07
N ALA A 365 7.26 8.25 -18.32
CA ALA A 365 5.98 7.60 -18.63
C ALA A 365 5.95 6.13 -18.21
N ASN A 366 7.06 5.39 -18.40
CA ASN A 366 7.20 4.01 -17.97
C ASN A 366 7.15 3.87 -16.44
N VAL A 367 7.87 4.73 -15.71
CA VAL A 367 7.84 4.75 -14.23
C VAL A 367 6.42 5.02 -13.72
N MET A 368 5.74 6.03 -14.26
CA MET A 368 4.36 6.35 -13.87
C MET A 368 3.41 5.18 -14.15
N ARG A 369 3.48 4.57 -15.34
CA ARG A 369 2.61 3.45 -15.74
C ARG A 369 2.80 2.24 -14.84
N GLN A 370 4.05 1.82 -14.59
CA GLN A 370 4.31 0.65 -13.73
C GLN A 370 3.97 0.92 -12.26
N ALA A 371 4.19 2.13 -11.73
CA ALA A 371 3.75 2.49 -10.37
C ALA A 371 2.22 2.36 -10.22
N VAL A 372 1.46 2.87 -11.18
CA VAL A 372 -0.01 2.76 -11.17
C VAL A 372 -0.46 1.32 -11.41
N ALA A 373 0.17 0.59 -12.34
CA ALA A 373 -0.13 -0.81 -12.61
C ALA A 373 0.07 -1.67 -11.35
N GLY A 374 1.19 -1.49 -10.63
CA GLY A 374 1.46 -2.17 -9.36
C GLY A 374 0.36 -1.93 -8.33
N MET A 375 -0.10 -0.70 -8.18
CA MET A 375 -1.21 -0.38 -7.27
C MET A 375 -2.55 -1.00 -7.69
N LEU A 376 -2.80 -1.14 -8.98
CA LEU A 376 -4.00 -1.81 -9.50
C LEU A 376 -3.92 -3.33 -9.33
N TRP A 377 -2.73 -3.93 -9.46
CA TRP A 377 -2.47 -5.33 -9.16
C TRP A 377 -2.53 -5.64 -7.66
N SER A 378 -2.16 -4.69 -6.79
CA SER A 378 -2.16 -4.87 -5.33
C SER A 378 -3.54 -4.78 -4.68
N LYS A 379 -4.62 -4.84 -5.46
CA LYS A 379 -5.97 -5.05 -4.94
C LYS A 379 -6.16 -6.51 -4.54
N GLN A 380 -6.84 -6.75 -3.41
CA GLN A 380 -7.13 -8.09 -2.92
C GLN A 380 -8.49 -8.14 -2.25
N PHE A 381 -9.24 -9.23 -2.48
CA PHE A 381 -10.38 -9.54 -1.63
C PHE A 381 -9.88 -10.00 -0.27
N TYR A 382 -10.25 -9.26 0.77
CA TYR A 382 -9.87 -9.56 2.15
C TYR A 382 -11.10 -9.96 2.93
N HIS A 383 -11.10 -11.20 3.47
CA HIS A 383 -12.23 -11.74 4.24
C HIS A 383 -11.77 -12.09 5.66
N TYR A 384 -12.47 -11.55 6.66
CA TYR A 384 -12.26 -11.89 8.06
C TYR A 384 -13.52 -11.61 8.88
N ASP A 385 -14.05 -12.63 9.53
CA ASP A 385 -15.20 -12.59 10.42
C ASP A 385 -14.71 -12.72 11.86
N VAL A 386 -14.55 -11.60 12.54
CA VAL A 386 -13.99 -11.54 13.91
C VAL A 386 -14.93 -12.16 14.91
N ASP A 387 -16.24 -12.00 14.77
CA ASP A 387 -17.23 -12.57 15.67
C ASP A 387 -17.12 -14.10 15.70
N LYS A 388 -17.09 -14.72 14.52
CA LYS A 388 -16.90 -16.17 14.38
C LYS A 388 -15.54 -16.64 14.90
N TRP A 389 -14.48 -15.88 14.64
CA TRP A 389 -13.15 -16.20 15.14
C TRP A 389 -13.07 -16.15 16.67
N LEU A 390 -13.71 -15.16 17.30
CA LEU A 390 -13.81 -15.02 18.76
C LEU A 390 -14.69 -16.10 19.38
N GLU A 391 -15.84 -16.42 18.76
CA GLU A 391 -16.74 -17.50 19.20
C GLU A 391 -16.02 -18.85 19.29
N GLU A 392 -15.23 -19.21 18.27
CA GLU A 392 -14.43 -20.44 18.21
C GLU A 392 -13.36 -20.50 19.32
N ARG A 393 -12.92 -19.35 19.84
CA ARG A 393 -11.98 -19.24 20.97
C ARG A 393 -12.69 -19.12 22.32
N GLY A 394 -14.01 -19.29 22.33
CA GLY A 394 -14.84 -19.25 23.54
C GLY A 394 -15.05 -17.86 24.13
N SER A 395 -14.83 -16.81 23.33
CA SER A 395 -15.24 -15.45 23.69
C SER A 395 -16.75 -15.30 23.53
N ASP A 396 -17.40 -14.68 24.51
CA ASP A 396 -18.83 -14.37 24.50
C ASP A 396 -18.99 -12.92 24.99
N PRO A 397 -19.52 -12.00 24.20
CA PRO A 397 -19.62 -10.59 24.57
C PRO A 397 -20.52 -10.34 25.79
N PHE A 398 -21.36 -11.32 26.17
CA PHE A 398 -22.30 -11.25 27.29
C PHE A 398 -21.81 -12.00 28.53
N LYS A 399 -20.68 -12.69 28.47
CA LYS A 399 -20.14 -13.48 29.60
C LYS A 399 -18.70 -13.09 29.89
N ALA A 400 -18.39 -12.89 31.16
CA ALA A 400 -17.00 -12.73 31.58
C ALA A 400 -16.20 -14.02 31.26
N SER A 401 -15.09 -13.84 30.52
CA SER A 401 -14.18 -14.95 30.22
C SER A 401 -13.61 -15.56 31.53
N ARG A 402 -13.65 -16.88 31.65
CA ARG A 402 -13.04 -17.63 32.77
C ARG A 402 -11.55 -17.91 32.53
N ARG A 403 -11.03 -17.59 31.34
CA ARG A 403 -9.61 -17.70 30.93
C ARG A 403 -9.12 -16.31 30.57
N ALA A 404 -7.82 -16.16 30.31
CA ALA A 404 -7.32 -14.96 29.67
C ALA A 404 -8.15 -14.69 28.42
N ALA A 405 -8.69 -13.49 28.30
CA ALA A 405 -9.50 -13.13 27.15
C ALA A 405 -8.67 -13.28 25.88
N PRO A 406 -9.22 -13.82 24.79
CA PRO A 406 -8.53 -13.82 23.52
C PRO A 406 -8.27 -12.38 23.08
N ARG A 407 -7.24 -12.18 22.28
CA ARG A 407 -6.92 -10.86 21.75
C ARG A 407 -8.15 -10.29 21.03
N ASN A 408 -8.38 -9.00 21.20
CA ASN A 408 -9.48 -8.27 20.57
C ASN A 408 -10.90 -8.74 20.95
N ASP A 409 -11.09 -9.35 22.10
CA ASP A 409 -12.39 -9.84 22.60
C ASP A 409 -13.49 -8.76 22.69
N ARG A 410 -13.14 -7.49 22.50
CA ARG A 410 -14.08 -6.35 22.51
C ARG A 410 -14.50 -5.89 21.12
N TRP A 411 -14.05 -6.55 20.04
CA TRP A 411 -14.31 -6.09 18.67
C TRP A 411 -15.15 -7.10 17.84
N HIS A 412 -16.15 -7.70 18.45
CA HIS A 412 -17.05 -8.69 17.82
C HIS A 412 -17.74 -8.22 16.53
N HIS A 413 -17.95 -6.91 16.35
CA HIS A 413 -18.67 -6.34 15.20
C HIS A 413 -17.83 -6.26 13.91
N MET A 414 -16.51 -6.52 13.97
CA MET A 414 -15.67 -6.41 12.80
C MET A 414 -15.95 -7.54 11.81
N TYR A 415 -16.27 -7.16 10.59
CA TYR A 415 -16.46 -8.06 9.46
C TYR A 415 -15.85 -7.46 8.21
N ASN A 416 -14.81 -8.09 7.68
CA ASN A 416 -14.19 -7.74 6.41
C ASN A 416 -14.67 -8.70 5.33
N GLY A 417 -14.92 -8.20 4.14
CA GLY A 417 -15.40 -8.97 3.00
C GLY A 417 -15.51 -8.05 1.79
N ASP A 418 -14.41 -7.33 1.50
CA ASP A 418 -14.34 -6.31 0.46
C ASP A 418 -13.02 -6.41 -0.29
N VAL A 419 -12.99 -5.88 -1.54
CA VAL A 419 -11.75 -5.67 -2.28
C VAL A 419 -11.05 -4.44 -1.72
N ILE A 420 -9.82 -4.63 -1.26
CA ILE A 420 -9.02 -3.60 -0.59
C ILE A 420 -7.68 -3.43 -1.32
N SER A 421 -7.19 -2.19 -1.36
CA SER A 421 -5.83 -1.89 -1.81
C SER A 421 -4.85 -2.28 -0.72
N MET A 422 -3.98 -3.26 -0.99
CA MET A 422 -3.00 -3.77 -0.03
C MET A 422 -1.68 -3.01 -0.10
N PRO A 423 -0.93 -2.93 0.99
CA PRO A 423 0.44 -2.45 0.95
C PRO A 423 1.32 -3.31 0.04
N ASP A 424 1.32 -4.61 0.27
CA ASP A 424 1.99 -5.64 -0.52
C ASP A 424 1.15 -6.91 -0.54
N LYS A 425 1.26 -7.75 -1.59
CA LYS A 425 0.46 -8.99 -1.72
C LYS A 425 1.19 -10.25 -1.23
N TRP A 426 2.45 -10.13 -0.85
CA TRP A 426 3.22 -11.23 -0.28
C TRP A 426 3.51 -11.01 1.20
N GLU A 427 4.11 -9.87 1.58
CA GLU A 427 4.51 -9.58 2.96
C GLU A 427 3.36 -9.07 3.80
N TYR A 428 2.50 -8.19 3.23
CA TYR A 428 1.38 -7.57 3.92
C TYR A 428 0.05 -7.79 3.17
N PRO A 429 -0.41 -9.06 3.00
CA PRO A 429 -1.66 -9.36 2.30
C PRO A 429 -2.90 -9.09 3.18
N TRP A 430 -2.89 -7.96 3.87
CA TRP A 430 -3.96 -7.40 4.69
C TRP A 430 -3.93 -5.87 4.61
N TYR A 431 -4.95 -5.20 5.13
CA TYR A 431 -4.97 -3.74 5.07
C TYR A 431 -4.17 -3.08 6.21
N ALA A 432 -3.60 -1.90 5.92
CA ALA A 432 -3.06 -0.97 6.90
C ALA A 432 -3.71 0.40 6.70
N ALA A 433 -4.21 1.01 7.77
CA ALA A 433 -5.11 2.15 7.65
C ALA A 433 -4.45 3.40 7.05
N TRP A 434 -3.22 3.73 7.46
CA TRP A 434 -2.56 4.92 6.93
C TRP A 434 -1.94 4.69 5.55
N ASP A 435 -1.47 3.47 5.27
CA ASP A 435 -1.02 3.05 3.93
C ASP A 435 -2.16 3.26 2.92
N LEU A 436 -3.35 2.76 3.24
CA LEU A 436 -4.54 2.89 2.40
C LEU A 436 -4.84 4.35 2.05
N ALA A 437 -4.67 5.29 2.98
CA ALA A 437 -4.87 6.70 2.73
C ALA A 437 -3.85 7.25 1.71
N PHE A 438 -2.58 6.82 1.76
CA PHE A 438 -1.58 7.18 0.75
C PHE A 438 -1.84 6.50 -0.59
N HIS A 439 -2.27 5.23 -0.60
CA HIS A 439 -2.65 4.53 -1.83
C HIS A 439 -3.71 5.30 -2.61
N VAL A 440 -4.71 5.83 -1.92
CA VAL A 440 -5.81 6.59 -2.54
C VAL A 440 -5.30 7.81 -3.29
N LEU A 441 -4.24 8.49 -2.82
CA LEU A 441 -3.69 9.66 -3.52
C LEU A 441 -3.22 9.32 -4.94
N ALA A 442 -2.59 8.18 -5.13
CA ALA A 442 -2.17 7.71 -6.45
C ALA A 442 -3.32 7.09 -7.24
N LEU A 443 -4.17 6.27 -6.60
CA LEU A 443 -5.32 5.63 -7.25
C LEU A 443 -6.32 6.63 -7.83
N THR A 444 -6.45 7.83 -7.25
CA THR A 444 -7.28 8.90 -7.80
C THR A 444 -6.82 9.44 -9.16
N LEU A 445 -5.60 9.12 -9.61
CA LEU A 445 -5.18 9.41 -10.98
C LEU A 445 -5.97 8.61 -12.03
N VAL A 446 -6.43 7.42 -11.64
CA VAL A 446 -6.99 6.44 -12.58
C VAL A 446 -8.39 5.97 -12.20
N ASP A 447 -8.74 5.97 -10.89
CA ASP A 447 -10.02 5.49 -10.39
C ASP A 447 -10.45 6.22 -9.11
N PRO A 448 -10.92 7.47 -9.20
CA PRO A 448 -11.36 8.24 -8.03
C PRO A 448 -12.52 7.57 -7.28
N ASP A 449 -13.38 6.81 -7.97
CA ASP A 449 -14.51 6.12 -7.33
C ASP A 449 -14.05 4.98 -6.43
N PHE A 450 -13.05 4.20 -6.86
CA PHE A 450 -12.44 3.19 -6.00
C PHE A 450 -11.72 3.85 -4.81
N GLY A 451 -10.98 4.94 -5.04
CA GLY A 451 -10.36 5.73 -3.96
C GLY A 451 -11.36 6.18 -2.90
N LYS A 452 -12.49 6.76 -3.32
CA LYS A 452 -13.60 7.15 -2.42
C LYS A 452 -14.17 5.95 -1.66
N GLN A 453 -14.33 4.81 -2.31
CA GLN A 453 -14.81 3.57 -1.67
C GLN A 453 -13.85 3.09 -0.59
N GLN A 454 -12.53 3.11 -0.84
CA GLN A 454 -11.51 2.70 0.12
C GLN A 454 -11.50 3.58 1.36
N LEU A 455 -11.55 4.90 1.21
CA LEU A 455 -11.65 5.83 2.34
C LEU A 455 -12.95 5.62 3.14
N LYS A 456 -14.08 5.43 2.46
CA LYS A 456 -15.36 5.15 3.12
C LYS A 456 -15.36 3.82 3.85
N LEU A 457 -14.62 2.82 3.33
CA LEU A 457 -14.57 1.48 3.89
C LEU A 457 -14.05 1.51 5.34
N MET A 458 -12.90 2.16 5.58
CA MET A 458 -12.30 2.29 6.91
C MET A 458 -13.18 3.04 7.92
N LEU A 459 -14.12 3.82 7.44
CA LEU A 459 -15.06 4.60 8.26
C LEU A 459 -16.40 3.87 8.49
N ARG A 460 -16.61 2.68 7.96
CA ARG A 460 -17.81 1.87 8.20
C ARG A 460 -17.76 1.23 9.58
N GLU A 461 -18.93 1.00 10.17
CA GLU A 461 -19.08 0.40 11.50
C GLU A 461 -18.43 -0.98 11.63
N ARG A 462 -18.36 -1.73 10.54
CA ARG A 462 -17.73 -3.05 10.50
C ARG A 462 -16.19 -3.03 10.35
N TYR A 463 -15.59 -1.84 10.25
CA TYR A 463 -14.13 -1.63 10.26
C TYR A 463 -13.72 -0.75 11.43
N MET A 464 -14.39 0.40 11.62
CA MET A 464 -14.14 1.32 12.72
C MET A 464 -14.81 0.83 14.00
N HIS A 465 -14.09 0.84 15.12
CA HIS A 465 -14.66 0.49 16.43
C HIS A 465 -15.79 1.45 16.82
N PRO A 466 -16.85 1.01 17.52
CA PRO A 466 -17.94 1.90 17.98
C PRO A 466 -17.50 3.10 18.81
N ASN A 467 -16.32 3.05 19.45
CA ASN A 467 -15.75 4.19 20.16
C ASN A 467 -15.09 5.23 19.23
N GLY A 468 -15.06 4.99 17.94
CA GLY A 468 -14.45 5.86 16.92
C GLY A 468 -13.00 5.51 16.53
N GLN A 469 -12.41 4.48 17.12
CA GLN A 469 -11.05 4.05 16.76
C GLN A 469 -11.03 3.40 15.38
N ILE A 470 -10.08 3.82 14.52
CA ILE A 470 -9.70 3.12 13.32
C ILE A 470 -8.51 2.22 13.72
N PRO A 471 -8.53 0.89 13.48
CA PRO A 471 -7.41 0.03 13.79
C PRO A 471 -6.21 0.37 12.91
N ALA A 472 -4.99 0.15 13.41
CA ALA A 472 -3.79 0.34 12.61
C ALA A 472 -3.78 -0.60 11.39
N TYR A 473 -4.07 -1.86 11.62
CA TYR A 473 -4.31 -2.92 10.64
C TYR A 473 -5.42 -3.83 11.22
N GLU A 474 -5.76 -4.92 10.57
CA GLU A 474 -7.02 -5.67 10.75
C GLU A 474 -7.43 -5.96 12.19
N TRP A 475 -6.57 -5.83 13.17
CA TRP A 475 -6.96 -6.13 14.57
C TRP A 475 -5.95 -5.76 15.66
N ASN A 476 -5.06 -4.82 15.45
CA ASN A 476 -4.25 -4.28 16.53
C ASN A 476 -4.87 -3.02 17.12
N PHE A 477 -5.29 -3.10 18.38
CA PHE A 477 -5.90 -1.99 19.13
C PHE A 477 -4.95 -1.32 20.12
N GLY A 478 -3.76 -1.89 20.32
CA GLY A 478 -2.71 -1.30 21.16
C GLY A 478 -2.05 -0.10 20.49
N ASP A 479 -1.77 -0.24 19.20
CA ASP A 479 -1.16 0.76 18.37
C ASP A 479 -2.16 1.45 17.44
N VAL A 480 -1.82 2.63 16.98
CA VAL A 480 -2.59 3.40 16.01
C VAL A 480 -1.66 3.92 14.92
N ASN A 481 -2.19 4.00 13.71
CA ASN A 481 -1.52 4.68 12.62
C ASN A 481 -1.77 6.19 12.66
N PRO A 482 -0.93 7.01 12.04
CA PRO A 482 -1.15 8.43 11.89
C PRO A 482 -2.53 8.75 11.28
N PRO A 483 -3.25 9.76 11.80
CA PRO A 483 -4.61 10.05 11.36
C PRO A 483 -4.62 10.89 10.05
N VAL A 484 -4.09 10.34 8.96
CA VAL A 484 -4.00 11.00 7.64
C VAL A 484 -5.27 10.84 6.79
N HIS A 485 -6.26 10.13 7.28
CA HIS A 485 -7.48 9.79 6.55
C HIS A 485 -8.29 11.02 6.12
N ALA A 486 -8.37 12.03 6.99
CA ALA A 486 -9.05 13.28 6.67
C ALA A 486 -8.37 14.06 5.56
N TRP A 487 -7.03 14.05 5.52
CA TRP A 487 -6.27 14.64 4.42
C TRP A 487 -6.57 13.95 3.09
N ALA A 488 -6.49 12.62 3.06
CA ALA A 488 -6.82 11.85 1.86
C ALA A 488 -8.26 12.12 1.38
N THR A 489 -9.21 12.29 2.33
CA THR A 489 -10.61 12.58 2.03
C THR A 489 -10.77 13.92 1.31
N ILE A 490 -10.24 15.02 1.87
CA ILE A 490 -10.39 16.34 1.24
C ILE A 490 -9.60 16.46 -0.07
N PHE A 491 -8.46 15.77 -0.16
CA PHE A 491 -7.66 15.69 -1.37
C PHE A 491 -8.45 15.01 -2.50
N THR A 492 -9.03 13.83 -2.23
CA THR A 492 -9.83 13.07 -3.20
C THR A 492 -11.07 13.86 -3.66
N TYR A 493 -11.76 14.53 -2.74
CA TYR A 493 -12.90 15.38 -3.08
C TYR A 493 -12.51 16.53 -4.04
N ARG A 494 -11.39 17.19 -3.78
CA ARG A 494 -10.91 18.29 -4.63
C ARG A 494 -10.48 17.82 -6.02
N LEU A 495 -9.86 16.65 -6.11
CA LEU A 495 -9.51 16.06 -7.40
C LEU A 495 -10.75 15.69 -8.20
N GLU A 496 -11.73 15.02 -7.57
CA GLU A 496 -12.99 14.71 -8.23
C GLU A 496 -13.65 15.99 -8.76
N LYS A 497 -13.66 17.05 -7.95
CA LYS A 497 -14.22 18.35 -8.35
C LYS A 497 -13.48 18.94 -9.55
N ALA A 498 -12.14 18.89 -9.57
CA ALA A 498 -11.32 19.39 -10.68
C ALA A 498 -11.53 18.58 -11.98
N GLU A 499 -11.72 17.26 -11.85
CA GLU A 499 -11.86 16.36 -13.00
C GLU A 499 -13.26 16.30 -13.59
N ARG A 500 -14.30 16.41 -12.74
CA ARG A 500 -15.71 16.19 -13.12
C ARG A 500 -16.54 17.48 -13.12
N GLY A 501 -15.95 18.62 -12.76
CA GLY A 501 -16.66 19.90 -12.64
C GLY A 501 -17.36 20.10 -11.30
N GLU A 502 -17.72 19.02 -10.61
CA GLU A 502 -18.34 19.05 -9.29
C GLU A 502 -17.79 17.94 -8.37
N GLY A 503 -17.80 18.19 -7.07
CA GLY A 503 -17.44 17.22 -6.04
C GLY A 503 -18.67 16.63 -5.35
N ASP A 504 -18.59 15.37 -4.94
CA ASP A 504 -19.66 14.68 -4.20
C ASP A 504 -19.74 15.17 -2.75
N LYS A 505 -20.55 16.19 -2.53
CA LYS A 505 -20.76 16.79 -1.20
C LYS A 505 -21.39 15.84 -0.18
N GLU A 506 -22.27 14.94 -0.62
CA GLU A 506 -22.91 13.98 0.30
C GLU A 506 -21.90 12.95 0.80
N TRP A 507 -20.98 12.50 -0.07
CA TRP A 507 -19.86 11.68 0.36
C TRP A 507 -18.94 12.42 1.33
N LEU A 508 -18.65 13.71 1.08
CA LEU A 508 -17.81 14.53 1.96
C LEU A 508 -18.48 14.74 3.33
N LYS A 509 -19.80 15.04 3.38
CA LYS A 509 -20.58 15.16 4.62
C LYS A 509 -20.56 13.85 5.42
N SER A 510 -20.83 12.73 4.77
CA SER A 510 -20.81 11.40 5.40
C SER A 510 -19.44 11.07 5.97
N SER A 511 -18.38 11.38 5.24
CA SER A 511 -16.98 11.17 5.67
C SER A 511 -16.64 12.07 6.87
N PHE A 512 -17.03 13.36 6.83
CA PHE A 512 -16.82 14.30 7.93
C PHE A 512 -17.42 13.82 9.25
N GLN A 513 -18.68 13.34 9.22
CA GLN A 513 -19.37 12.84 10.41
C GLN A 513 -18.62 11.66 11.05
N LYS A 514 -18.12 10.72 10.24
CA LYS A 514 -17.38 9.57 10.72
C LYS A 514 -15.96 9.95 11.21
N LEU A 515 -15.28 10.82 10.49
CA LEU A 515 -13.98 11.35 10.90
C LEU A 515 -14.07 12.14 12.21
N LEU A 516 -15.20 12.79 12.48
CA LEU A 516 -15.45 13.47 13.76
C LEU A 516 -15.46 12.49 14.94
N LEU A 517 -16.00 11.27 14.76
CA LEU A 517 -15.94 10.21 15.77
C LEU A 517 -14.48 9.79 16.04
N ASN A 518 -13.71 9.61 14.98
CA ASN A 518 -12.29 9.25 15.10
C ASN A 518 -11.48 10.38 15.75
N PHE A 519 -11.69 11.63 15.37
CA PHE A 519 -11.06 12.79 16.00
C PHE A 519 -11.36 12.85 17.50
N THR A 520 -12.61 12.63 17.88
CA THR A 520 -13.05 12.61 19.29
C THR A 520 -12.39 11.46 20.07
N TRP A 521 -12.23 10.30 19.43
CA TRP A 521 -11.51 9.18 20.04
C TRP A 521 -10.06 9.56 20.36
N TRP A 522 -9.33 10.19 19.41
CA TRP A 522 -7.95 10.63 19.62
C TRP A 522 -7.84 11.61 20.79
N VAL A 523 -8.68 12.63 20.83
CA VAL A 523 -8.70 13.63 21.91
C VAL A 523 -8.93 12.99 23.27
N ASN A 524 -9.83 12.00 23.37
CA ASN A 524 -10.18 11.38 24.64
C ASN A 524 -9.25 10.22 25.06
N ARG A 525 -8.46 9.66 24.17
CA ARG A 525 -7.70 8.43 24.42
C ARG A 525 -6.18 8.58 24.31
N LYS A 526 -5.72 9.61 23.59
CA LYS A 526 -4.30 9.82 23.32
C LYS A 526 -3.76 11.13 23.92
N ASP A 527 -4.57 11.91 24.59
CA ASP A 527 -4.17 13.03 25.46
C ASP A 527 -4.31 12.62 26.93
N ARG A 528 -3.22 12.08 27.50
CA ARG A 528 -3.20 11.52 28.87
C ARG A 528 -3.57 12.52 29.97
N SER A 529 -3.30 13.80 29.73
CA SER A 529 -3.35 14.83 30.77
C SER A 529 -4.30 15.96 30.43
N ASP A 530 -5.13 15.82 29.40
CA ASP A 530 -6.05 16.85 28.87
C ASP A 530 -5.32 18.18 28.58
N ARG A 531 -4.09 18.10 28.04
CA ARG A 531 -3.22 19.26 27.77
C ARG A 531 -2.97 19.51 26.28
N ASN A 532 -3.66 18.80 25.42
CA ASN A 532 -3.51 18.83 23.96
C ASN A 532 -2.10 18.40 23.50
N VAL A 533 -1.47 17.50 24.25
CA VAL A 533 -0.22 16.82 23.92
C VAL A 533 -0.51 15.34 23.77
N PHE A 534 -0.17 14.77 22.63
CA PHE A 534 -0.62 13.44 22.25
C PHE A 534 0.52 12.42 22.29
N GLU A 535 0.16 11.20 22.69
CA GLU A 535 0.98 10.00 22.61
C GLU A 535 0.28 8.97 21.71
N GLY A 536 0.93 8.52 20.67
CA GLY A 536 0.35 7.57 19.70
C GLY A 536 1.00 6.18 19.74
N GLY A 537 2.04 6.00 20.54
CA GLY A 537 2.86 4.81 20.49
C GLY A 537 3.83 4.86 19.29
N PHE A 538 3.99 3.76 18.56
CA PHE A 538 4.96 3.70 17.46
C PHE A 538 4.58 4.57 16.25
N LEU A 539 3.29 4.77 15.98
CA LEU A 539 2.75 5.63 14.90
C LEU A 539 3.31 5.29 13.51
N GLY A 540 3.52 4.01 13.22
CA GLY A 540 4.09 3.56 11.94
C GLY A 540 5.55 3.95 11.70
N LEU A 541 6.27 4.46 12.71
CA LEU A 541 7.68 4.84 12.64
C LEU A 541 8.53 3.90 13.52
N ASP A 542 8.56 2.65 13.20
CA ASP A 542 8.98 1.51 14.01
C ASP A 542 10.16 1.79 14.95
N ASN A 543 11.39 1.76 14.45
CA ASN A 543 12.59 1.91 15.26
C ASN A 543 13.12 3.36 15.39
N ILE A 544 12.36 4.38 15.01
CA ILE A 544 12.84 5.77 14.92
C ILE A 544 13.26 6.36 16.28
N GLY A 545 12.61 5.92 17.34
CA GLY A 545 12.84 6.44 18.71
C GLY A 545 14.04 5.85 19.42
N VAL A 546 14.31 6.41 20.60
CA VAL A 546 15.33 5.88 21.55
C VAL A 546 14.83 4.59 22.18
N PHE A 547 13.52 4.52 22.46
CA PHE A 547 12.82 3.39 23.06
C PHE A 547 11.84 2.78 22.07
N ASP A 548 11.42 1.54 22.31
CA ASP A 548 10.19 0.99 21.74
C ASP A 548 9.00 1.79 22.30
N ARG A 549 8.35 2.55 21.42
CA ARG A 549 7.26 3.46 21.80
C ARG A 549 5.92 2.75 22.06
N SER A 550 5.82 1.45 21.67
CA SER A 550 4.67 0.59 21.96
C SER A 550 4.77 -0.11 23.32
N ALA A 551 5.97 -0.16 23.89
CA ALA A 551 6.25 -0.84 25.17
C ALA A 551 6.28 0.14 26.35
N PRO A 552 6.09 -0.34 27.60
CA PRO A 552 6.37 0.45 28.79
C PRO A 552 7.81 0.96 28.80
N LEU A 553 7.98 2.27 29.05
CA LEU A 553 9.33 2.88 29.03
C LEU A 553 10.21 2.32 30.17
N PRO A 554 11.49 2.06 29.90
CA PRO A 554 12.44 1.56 30.91
C PRO A 554 12.66 2.53 32.08
N THR A 555 12.34 3.81 31.89
CA THR A 555 12.40 4.87 32.91
C THR A 555 11.18 4.93 33.82
N GLY A 556 10.12 4.17 33.52
CA GLY A 556 8.85 4.21 34.25
C GLY A 556 8.01 5.48 34.05
N GLY A 557 8.43 6.39 33.16
CA GLY A 557 7.68 7.62 32.83
C GLY A 557 6.78 7.44 31.61
N TYR A 558 6.57 8.53 30.87
CA TYR A 558 5.83 8.52 29.59
C TYR A 558 6.44 9.53 28.61
N LEU A 559 6.08 9.37 27.34
CA LEU A 559 6.62 10.18 26.25
C LEU A 559 5.55 11.12 25.73
N GLU A 560 5.84 12.42 25.76
CA GLU A 560 5.08 13.42 24.98
C GLU A 560 5.66 13.47 23.58
N GLN A 561 4.91 12.99 22.59
CA GLN A 561 5.42 12.77 21.25
C GLN A 561 5.22 13.99 20.36
N ALA A 562 6.32 14.47 19.74
CA ALA A 562 6.28 15.60 18.82
C ALA A 562 5.55 15.23 17.52
N ASP A 563 5.73 14.01 17.01
CA ASP A 563 5.00 13.48 15.87
C ASP A 563 3.50 13.26 16.21
N GLY A 564 3.17 12.60 17.31
CA GLY A 564 1.79 12.37 17.74
C GLY A 564 0.99 13.66 17.85
N THR A 565 1.60 14.70 18.44
CA THR A 565 0.97 16.01 18.60
C THR A 565 0.86 16.75 17.25
N ALA A 566 1.89 16.67 16.38
CA ALA A 566 1.84 17.23 15.03
C ALA A 566 0.78 16.54 14.15
N TRP A 567 0.63 15.22 14.24
CA TRP A 567 -0.43 14.49 13.56
C TRP A 567 -1.82 14.96 13.96
N MET A 568 -2.04 15.25 15.24
CA MET A 568 -3.33 15.76 15.70
C MET A 568 -3.57 17.21 15.27
N ALA A 569 -2.53 18.03 15.18
CA ALA A 569 -2.66 19.37 14.60
C ALA A 569 -3.05 19.29 13.12
N LEU A 570 -2.39 18.42 12.33
CA LEU A 570 -2.72 18.18 10.92
C LEU A 570 -4.15 17.63 10.75
N PHE A 571 -4.57 16.67 11.58
CA PHE A 571 -5.93 16.14 11.55
C PHE A 571 -6.96 17.25 11.82
N CYS A 572 -6.69 18.08 12.81
CA CYS A 572 -7.54 19.24 13.14
C CYS A 572 -7.65 20.20 11.94
N GLU A 573 -6.55 20.52 11.29
CA GLU A 573 -6.53 21.35 10.07
C GLU A 573 -7.29 20.75 8.91
N ASN A 574 -7.17 19.44 8.68
CA ASN A 574 -7.91 18.76 7.61
C ASN A 574 -9.41 18.72 7.89
N MET A 575 -9.82 18.51 9.15
CA MET A 575 -11.23 18.62 9.55
C MET A 575 -11.74 20.06 9.39
N LEU A 576 -10.91 21.06 9.69
CA LEU A 576 -11.21 22.48 9.44
C LEU A 576 -11.38 22.76 7.94
N GLU A 577 -10.53 22.18 7.07
CA GLU A 577 -10.68 22.32 5.62
C GLU A 577 -11.99 21.71 5.10
N ILE A 578 -12.35 20.52 5.58
CA ILE A 578 -13.61 19.85 5.20
C ILE A 578 -14.82 20.67 5.70
N ALA A 579 -14.82 21.10 6.96
CA ALA A 579 -15.89 21.92 7.52
C ALA A 579 -16.07 23.23 6.76
N SER A 580 -14.96 23.90 6.37
CA SER A 580 -14.97 25.12 5.61
C SER A 580 -15.53 24.94 4.19
N GLU A 581 -15.18 23.83 3.51
CA GLU A 581 -15.73 23.50 2.20
C GLU A 581 -17.25 23.24 2.27
N LEU A 582 -17.71 22.51 3.29
CA LEU A 582 -19.13 22.23 3.52
C LEU A 582 -19.89 23.49 3.90
N ALA A 583 -19.30 24.40 4.69
CA ALA A 583 -19.91 25.66 5.10
C ALA A 583 -20.24 26.60 3.93
N LEU A 584 -19.54 26.46 2.79
CA LEU A 584 -19.88 27.24 1.58
C LEU A 584 -21.30 26.98 1.05
N SER A 585 -21.88 25.83 1.37
CA SER A 585 -23.23 25.46 0.94
C SER A 585 -24.21 25.12 2.06
N ASP A 586 -23.70 24.94 3.29
CA ASP A 586 -24.48 24.53 4.45
C ASP A 586 -23.97 25.24 5.73
N PRO A 587 -24.65 26.33 6.14
CA PRO A 587 -24.21 27.17 7.26
C PRO A 587 -24.02 26.44 8.60
N GLU A 588 -24.64 25.27 8.79
CA GLU A 588 -24.49 24.49 10.02
C GLU A 588 -23.05 24.06 10.28
N TYR A 589 -22.26 23.92 9.23
CA TYR A 589 -20.81 23.57 9.34
C TYR A 589 -19.92 24.74 9.78
N ALA A 590 -20.45 25.96 9.81
CA ALA A 590 -19.68 27.13 10.25
C ALA A 590 -19.26 27.03 11.73
N GLU A 591 -20.12 26.48 12.61
CA GLU A 591 -19.77 26.22 14.02
C GLU A 591 -18.66 25.17 14.15
N MET A 592 -18.67 24.16 13.28
CA MET A 592 -17.60 23.15 13.26
C MET A 592 -16.27 23.73 12.80
N THR A 593 -16.28 24.69 11.88
CA THR A 593 -15.10 25.45 11.48
C THR A 593 -14.45 26.13 12.68
N LEU A 594 -15.26 26.83 13.50
CA LEU A 594 -14.77 27.47 14.71
C LEU A 594 -14.21 26.49 15.74
N LYS A 595 -14.90 25.36 15.97
CA LYS A 595 -14.42 24.30 16.88
C LYS A 595 -13.01 23.87 16.54
N PHE A 596 -12.73 23.60 15.25
CA PHE A 596 -11.42 23.13 14.81
C PHE A 596 -10.35 24.22 14.83
N ILE A 597 -10.70 25.48 14.56
CA ILE A 597 -9.79 26.63 14.73
C ILE A 597 -9.31 26.73 16.19
N GLU A 598 -10.24 26.75 17.14
CA GLU A 598 -9.92 26.86 18.57
C GLU A 598 -9.09 25.67 19.05
N HIS A 599 -9.47 24.46 18.64
CA HIS A 599 -8.74 23.25 19.02
C HIS A 599 -7.31 23.21 18.43
N PHE A 600 -7.15 23.62 17.18
CA PHE A 600 -5.83 23.76 16.56
C PHE A 600 -4.93 24.71 17.35
N TYR A 601 -5.47 25.85 17.82
CA TYR A 601 -4.68 26.78 18.61
C TYR A 601 -4.21 26.19 19.95
N TRP A 602 -5.04 25.36 20.58
CA TRP A 602 -4.65 24.67 21.80
C TRP A 602 -3.52 23.67 21.54
N ILE A 603 -3.62 22.83 20.50
CA ILE A 603 -2.59 21.85 20.14
C ILE A 603 -1.28 22.56 19.78
N ALA A 604 -1.33 23.57 18.90
CA ALA A 604 -0.15 24.32 18.46
C ALA A 604 0.55 25.04 19.62
N SER A 605 -0.22 25.56 20.58
CA SER A 605 0.30 26.14 21.81
C SER A 605 1.00 25.12 22.69
N ALA A 606 0.41 23.95 22.86
CA ALA A 606 0.97 22.87 23.69
C ALA A 606 2.34 22.41 23.18
N MET A 607 2.48 22.26 21.85
CA MET A 607 3.77 21.90 21.23
C MET A 607 4.89 22.93 21.47
N THR A 608 4.53 24.19 21.47
CA THR A 608 5.49 25.30 21.59
C THR A 608 5.70 25.76 23.02
N HIS A 609 5.06 25.14 23.99
CA HIS A 609 5.34 25.32 25.41
C HIS A 609 4.63 26.51 26.09
N ALA A 610 3.38 26.78 25.76
CA ALA A 610 2.66 27.79 26.55
C ALA A 610 2.45 27.32 28.00
N GLY A 611 3.32 27.77 28.92
CA GLY A 611 3.15 27.60 30.36
C GLY A 611 3.85 26.42 31.04
N GLN A 612 4.85 25.79 30.43
CA GLN A 612 5.64 24.69 31.03
C GLN A 612 7.15 24.93 30.94
N ASP A 613 7.93 24.30 31.85
CA ASP A 613 9.38 24.45 31.88
C ASP A 613 10.11 23.75 30.74
N THR A 614 9.52 22.71 30.13
CA THR A 614 10.10 21.94 29.02
C THR A 614 9.02 21.57 28.00
N GLY A 615 9.03 22.21 26.84
CA GLY A 615 8.19 21.87 25.66
C GLY A 615 8.99 21.12 24.60
N MET A 616 8.34 20.81 23.45
CA MET A 616 8.94 20.05 22.34
C MET A 616 9.94 20.88 21.54
N TRP A 617 9.74 22.21 21.43
CA TRP A 617 10.64 23.11 20.70
C TRP A 617 11.93 23.38 21.51
N ASP A 618 13.08 23.20 20.87
CA ASP A 618 14.39 23.56 21.43
C ASP A 618 14.91 24.82 20.75
N GLU A 619 15.09 25.91 21.54
CA GLU A 619 15.53 27.21 21.03
C GLU A 619 17.00 27.22 20.59
N GLU A 620 17.84 26.38 21.16
CA GLU A 620 19.25 26.29 20.78
C GLU A 620 19.41 25.60 19.42
N ASP A 621 18.83 24.42 19.28
CA ASP A 621 18.91 23.62 18.04
C ASP A 621 18.00 24.16 16.94
N GLY A 622 16.90 24.86 17.27
CA GLY A 622 15.89 25.29 16.32
C GLY A 622 15.11 24.11 15.72
N PHE A 623 14.80 23.15 16.56
CA PHE A 623 14.20 21.88 16.12
C PHE A 623 13.23 21.35 17.17
N PHE A 624 12.29 20.45 16.78
CA PHE A 624 11.35 19.83 17.68
C PHE A 624 11.86 18.45 18.12
N TYR A 625 11.55 18.06 19.36
CA TYR A 625 11.93 16.78 19.95
C TYR A 625 10.80 16.21 20.82
N ASP A 626 10.77 14.90 20.96
CA ASP A 626 9.97 14.25 21.99
C ASP A 626 10.43 14.67 23.38
N VAL A 627 9.50 14.73 24.34
CA VAL A 627 9.79 15.04 25.74
C VAL A 627 9.49 13.85 26.62
N LEU A 628 10.53 13.29 27.25
CA LEU A 628 10.41 12.27 28.26
C LEU A 628 10.01 12.88 29.61
N ARG A 629 8.88 12.47 30.15
CA ARG A 629 8.43 12.81 31.50
C ARG A 629 8.79 11.68 32.46
N LEU A 630 9.63 11.95 33.45
CA LEU A 630 10.06 11.00 34.46
C LEU A 630 9.07 10.93 35.63
N PRO A 631 9.02 9.81 36.40
CA PRO A 631 8.13 9.69 37.56
C PRO A 631 8.35 10.72 38.66
N ASP A 632 9.56 11.29 38.76
CA ASP A 632 9.91 12.36 39.71
C ASP A 632 9.44 13.76 39.26
N GLY A 633 8.75 13.85 38.14
CA GLY A 633 8.23 15.10 37.54
C GLY A 633 9.24 15.86 36.68
N LYS A 634 10.48 15.40 36.55
CA LYS A 634 11.46 15.98 35.63
C LYS A 634 11.09 15.69 34.18
N ALA A 635 11.47 16.60 33.30
CA ALA A 635 11.28 16.48 31.86
C ALA A 635 12.61 16.65 31.11
N GLN A 636 12.80 15.85 30.07
CA GLN A 636 14.00 15.88 29.22
C GLN A 636 13.62 15.71 27.77
N ARG A 637 14.15 16.57 26.87
CA ARG A 637 14.06 16.36 25.42
C ARG A 637 14.97 15.22 25.00
N LEU A 638 14.44 14.33 24.17
CA LEU A 638 15.22 13.29 23.51
C LEU A 638 15.73 13.87 22.18
N LYS A 639 16.95 14.41 22.19
CA LYS A 639 17.50 15.19 21.06
C LYS A 639 17.95 14.31 19.87
N VAL A 640 17.06 13.49 19.38
CA VAL A 640 17.22 12.74 18.13
C VAL A 640 16.73 13.60 16.99
N ARG A 641 17.61 14.05 16.10
CA ARG A 641 17.24 14.75 14.87
C ARG A 641 16.67 13.75 13.88
N SER A 642 15.34 13.64 13.87
CA SER A 642 14.59 12.65 13.07
C SER A 642 13.36 13.26 12.44
N MET A 643 12.67 12.47 11.62
CA MET A 643 11.39 12.81 11.00
C MET A 643 10.34 13.24 12.05
N VAL A 644 10.41 12.69 13.27
CA VAL A 644 9.54 13.10 14.40
C VAL A 644 9.57 14.62 14.61
N GLY A 645 10.76 15.23 14.57
CA GLY A 645 10.92 16.68 14.71
C GLY A 645 10.69 17.49 13.43
N LEU A 646 10.58 16.84 12.27
CA LEU A 646 10.17 17.48 11.00
C LEU A 646 8.65 17.49 10.81
N LEU A 647 7.91 16.54 11.39
CA LEU A 647 6.46 16.44 11.24
C LEU A 647 5.66 17.69 11.65
N PRO A 648 6.06 18.49 12.64
CA PRO A 648 5.42 19.77 12.91
C PRO A 648 5.37 20.72 11.70
N LEU A 649 6.28 20.59 10.72
CA LEU A 649 6.23 21.29 9.44
C LEU A 649 4.97 20.92 8.64
N CYS A 650 4.51 19.67 8.75
CA CYS A 650 3.37 19.16 7.99
C CYS A 650 2.02 19.71 8.48
N ALA A 651 1.96 20.16 9.74
CA ALA A 651 0.79 20.84 10.28
C ALA A 651 0.75 22.30 9.81
N ALA A 652 0.37 22.46 8.55
CA ALA A 652 0.21 23.74 7.88
C ALA A 652 -0.90 23.66 6.83
N THR A 653 -1.83 24.60 6.86
CA THR A 653 -2.87 24.73 5.84
C THR A 653 -3.25 26.19 5.57
N VAL A 654 -3.53 26.49 4.32
CA VAL A 654 -3.92 27.84 3.85
C VAL A 654 -5.41 27.87 3.59
N PHE A 655 -6.03 28.92 4.05
CA PHE A 655 -7.45 29.24 3.84
C PHE A 655 -7.60 30.46 2.95
N ASP A 656 -8.43 30.35 1.93
CA ASP A 656 -8.86 31.49 1.14
C ASP A 656 -9.78 32.38 1.99
N GLY A 657 -9.69 33.69 1.80
CA GLY A 657 -10.42 34.68 2.60
C GLY A 657 -11.96 34.57 2.53
N LYS A 658 -12.50 33.88 1.51
CA LYS A 658 -13.94 33.79 1.25
C LYS A 658 -14.77 33.27 2.42
N VAL A 659 -14.34 32.18 3.07
CA VAL A 659 -15.09 31.58 4.22
C VAL A 659 -15.04 32.55 5.41
N ILE A 660 -13.89 33.18 5.65
CA ILE A 660 -13.72 34.15 6.75
C ILE A 660 -14.57 35.41 6.51
N GLU A 661 -14.68 35.81 5.24
CA GLU A 661 -15.53 36.96 4.85
C GLU A 661 -17.03 36.62 4.91
N MET A 662 -17.40 35.37 4.59
CA MET A 662 -18.78 34.89 4.66
C MET A 662 -19.30 34.76 6.11
N TYR A 663 -18.43 34.44 7.05
CA TYR A 663 -18.76 34.23 8.47
C TYR A 663 -17.93 35.15 9.39
N PRO A 664 -18.24 36.47 9.46
CA PRO A 664 -17.49 37.44 10.27
C PRO A 664 -17.39 37.07 11.75
N GLU A 665 -18.43 36.41 12.30
CA GLU A 665 -18.47 35.94 13.68
C GLU A 665 -17.38 34.90 13.99
N ILE A 666 -17.01 34.05 13.06
CA ILE A 666 -15.88 33.11 13.21
C ILE A 666 -14.57 33.88 13.41
N ARG A 667 -14.35 34.88 12.57
CA ARG A 667 -13.17 35.76 12.66
C ARG A 667 -13.11 36.51 13.98
N GLU A 668 -14.23 37.12 14.40
CA GLU A 668 -14.27 37.86 15.66
C GLU A 668 -14.01 36.96 16.87
N ARG A 669 -14.55 35.76 16.88
CA ARG A 669 -14.39 34.81 17.98
C ARG A 669 -12.97 34.25 18.03
N ALA A 670 -12.38 33.88 16.91
CA ALA A 670 -10.98 33.47 16.81
C ALA A 670 -10.03 34.61 17.24
N SER A 671 -10.29 35.85 16.81
CA SER A 671 -9.52 37.02 17.22
C SER A 671 -9.63 37.32 18.72
N ARG A 672 -10.83 37.22 19.30
CA ARG A 672 -11.02 37.36 20.75
C ARG A 672 -10.29 36.27 21.54
N PHE A 673 -10.33 35.03 21.06
CA PHE A 673 -9.61 33.92 21.69
C PHE A 673 -8.11 34.21 21.76
N LEU A 674 -7.48 34.59 20.64
CA LEU A 674 -6.05 34.92 20.58
C LEU A 674 -5.66 36.20 21.30
N SER A 675 -6.54 37.19 21.31
CA SER A 675 -6.31 38.44 22.05
C SER A 675 -6.32 38.23 23.57
N ALA A 676 -7.10 37.26 24.03
CA ALA A 676 -7.13 36.87 25.44
C ALA A 676 -5.94 36.00 25.86
N ARG A 677 -5.13 35.53 24.89
CA ARG A 677 -4.00 34.60 25.11
C ARG A 677 -2.80 35.01 24.26
N PRO A 678 -2.12 36.12 24.62
CA PRO A 678 -0.98 36.62 23.84
C PRO A 678 0.19 35.63 23.74
N GLU A 679 0.36 34.74 24.72
CA GLU A 679 1.35 33.68 24.73
C GLU A 679 1.11 32.67 23.59
N ILE A 680 -0.13 32.29 23.31
CA ILE A 680 -0.46 31.42 22.17
C ILE A 680 -0.13 32.12 20.86
N ARG A 681 -0.57 33.38 20.73
CA ARG A 681 -0.33 34.15 19.51
C ARG A 681 1.16 34.34 19.21
N ALA A 682 2.01 34.46 20.21
CA ALA A 682 3.46 34.60 20.05
C ALA A 682 4.14 33.27 19.65
N ALA A 683 3.55 32.14 20.08
CA ALA A 683 4.14 30.83 19.90
C ALA A 683 3.90 30.22 18.51
N ILE A 684 2.82 30.59 17.83
CA ILE A 684 2.39 30.05 16.52
C ILE A 684 2.51 31.10 15.42
N HIS A 685 2.20 30.69 14.17
CA HIS A 685 1.96 31.69 13.13
C HIS A 685 0.75 32.56 13.47
N ASP A 686 0.87 33.90 13.33
CA ASP A 686 -0.25 34.81 13.58
C ASP A 686 -1.33 34.69 12.49
N PRO A 687 -2.47 34.01 12.75
CA PRO A 687 -3.50 33.81 11.75
C PRO A 687 -4.21 35.11 11.32
N GLY A 688 -4.00 36.21 12.06
CA GLY A 688 -4.47 37.54 11.67
C GLY A 688 -3.63 38.20 10.56
N LYS A 689 -2.39 37.74 10.38
CA LYS A 689 -1.49 38.24 9.34
C LYS A 689 -1.93 37.75 7.95
N PRO A 690 -2.24 38.63 6.99
CA PRO A 690 -2.56 38.21 5.64
C PRO A 690 -1.31 37.81 4.86
N GLY A 691 -1.41 36.76 4.07
CA GLY A 691 -0.46 36.37 3.04
C GLY A 691 -0.89 36.85 1.65
N VAL A 692 -0.34 36.19 0.62
CA VAL A 692 -0.68 36.44 -0.78
C VAL A 692 -2.21 36.34 -0.98
N ALA A 693 -2.77 37.27 -1.73
CA ALA A 693 -4.20 37.40 -2.02
C ALA A 693 -5.11 37.36 -0.75
N ASN A 694 -4.66 37.98 0.34
CA ASN A 694 -5.38 38.05 1.62
C ASN A 694 -5.66 36.66 2.29
N ARG A 695 -4.89 35.63 1.93
CA ARG A 695 -5.02 34.28 2.52
C ARG A 695 -4.58 34.27 3.98
N ARG A 696 -5.05 33.25 4.70
CA ARG A 696 -4.67 33.00 6.10
C ARG A 696 -3.98 31.64 6.20
N LEU A 697 -2.98 31.56 7.09
CA LEU A 697 -2.24 30.33 7.34
C LEU A 697 -2.51 29.86 8.78
N ALA A 698 -3.01 28.65 8.92
CA ALA A 698 -2.89 27.90 10.16
C ALA A 698 -1.55 27.14 10.11
N SER A 699 -0.69 27.34 11.09
CA SER A 699 0.59 26.63 11.21
C SER A 699 1.12 26.72 12.63
N ILE A 700 1.68 25.61 13.10
CA ILE A 700 2.39 25.51 14.39
C ILE A 700 3.62 26.44 14.39
N MET A 701 4.25 26.68 13.23
CA MET A 701 5.49 27.41 13.12
C MET A 701 5.24 28.86 12.65
N ASN A 702 5.77 29.83 13.39
CA ASN A 702 5.99 31.15 12.84
C ASN A 702 7.14 31.12 11.82
N GLU A 703 7.34 32.22 11.07
CA GLU A 703 8.35 32.30 10.01
C GLU A 703 9.78 32.02 10.53
N ALA A 704 10.12 32.51 11.73
CA ALA A 704 11.44 32.30 12.31
C ALA A 704 11.74 30.82 12.59
N LYS A 705 10.79 30.08 13.18
CA LYS A 705 10.89 28.64 13.40
C LYS A 705 10.92 27.88 12.08
N LEU A 706 10.03 28.23 11.13
CA LEU A 706 9.99 27.62 9.80
C LEU A 706 11.35 27.73 9.09
N ARG A 707 11.98 28.90 9.09
CA ARG A 707 13.31 29.08 8.47
C ARG A 707 14.40 28.22 9.12
N ARG A 708 14.36 28.04 10.43
CA ARG A 708 15.34 27.20 11.16
C ARG A 708 15.16 25.73 10.85
N VAL A 709 13.91 25.21 10.89
CA VAL A 709 13.61 23.82 10.54
C VAL A 709 13.98 23.54 9.08
N LEU A 710 13.63 24.46 8.15
CA LEU A 710 13.99 24.30 6.74
C LEU A 710 15.51 24.34 6.52
N ALA A 711 16.25 25.18 7.23
CA ALA A 711 17.71 25.21 7.12
C ALA A 711 18.34 23.85 7.51
N THR A 712 17.84 23.20 8.56
CA THR A 712 18.28 21.84 8.96
C THR A 712 17.80 20.78 7.97
N MET A 713 16.52 20.80 7.57
CA MET A 713 15.94 19.84 6.65
C MET A 713 16.62 19.84 5.27
N LEU A 714 17.03 21.01 4.78
CA LEU A 714 17.62 21.18 3.45
C LEU A 714 19.16 21.14 3.45
N ASP A 715 19.79 20.83 4.58
CA ASP A 715 21.23 20.62 4.66
C ASP A 715 21.58 19.18 4.25
N GLU A 716 22.47 19.00 3.27
CA GLU A 716 22.91 17.69 2.79
C GLU A 716 23.74 16.90 3.83
N LYS A 717 24.29 17.58 4.85
CA LYS A 717 24.93 16.96 6.00
C LYS A 717 23.93 16.49 7.06
N GLU A 718 22.70 16.89 6.94
CA GLU A 718 21.59 16.55 7.84
C GLU A 718 20.58 15.65 7.11
N PHE A 719 19.46 16.20 6.68
CA PHE A 719 18.35 15.41 6.13
C PHE A 719 18.30 15.33 4.61
N LEU A 720 18.80 16.33 3.87
CA LEU A 720 18.66 16.36 2.42
C LEU A 720 19.62 15.37 1.74
N SER A 721 19.09 14.29 1.23
CA SER A 721 19.82 13.30 0.42
C SER A 721 19.74 13.67 -1.08
N PRO A 722 20.62 13.12 -1.95
CA PRO A 722 20.42 13.15 -3.40
C PRO A 722 19.07 12.58 -3.86
N PHE A 723 18.40 11.80 -3.01
CA PHE A 723 17.18 11.03 -3.33
C PHE A 723 15.94 11.41 -2.49
N GLY A 724 15.98 12.48 -1.68
CA GLY A 724 14.85 12.95 -0.87
C GLY A 724 15.26 13.31 0.56
N ILE A 725 14.29 13.37 1.48
CA ILE A 725 14.50 13.68 2.90
C ILE A 725 14.64 12.38 3.69
N ARG A 726 15.75 12.25 4.42
CA ARG A 726 16.06 11.12 5.31
C ARG A 726 15.16 11.10 6.54
N SER A 727 14.88 9.91 7.06
CA SER A 727 14.07 9.75 8.29
C SER A 727 14.82 10.13 9.58
N VAL A 728 16.14 9.94 9.63
CA VAL A 728 17.03 10.45 10.67
C VAL A 728 18.16 11.21 10.02
N SER A 729 18.60 12.28 10.65
CA SER A 729 19.70 13.12 10.17
C SER A 729 21.01 12.36 10.09
N ARG A 730 21.76 12.57 8.99
CA ARG A 730 23.12 12.07 8.82
C ARG A 730 24.10 12.55 9.90
N TYR A 731 23.76 13.66 10.59
CA TYR A 731 24.52 14.14 11.75
C TYR A 731 24.78 13.03 12.78
N HIS A 732 23.81 12.11 12.97
CA HIS A 732 23.94 10.98 13.91
C HIS A 732 24.84 9.85 13.43
N ALA A 733 25.48 9.94 12.27
CA ALA A 733 26.56 9.03 11.86
C ALA A 733 27.81 9.22 12.75
N ASP A 734 28.19 10.49 12.96
CA ASP A 734 29.37 10.86 13.76
C ASP A 734 29.01 11.23 15.21
N HIS A 735 27.72 11.52 15.48
CA HIS A 735 27.18 11.99 16.76
C HIS A 735 25.95 11.19 17.16
N PRO A 736 26.08 9.88 17.47
CA PRO A 736 24.95 9.08 17.92
C PRO A 736 24.30 9.68 19.15
N TYR A 737 22.98 9.69 19.22
CA TYR A 737 22.28 10.06 20.44
C TYR A 737 22.31 8.88 21.42
N VAL A 738 22.74 9.12 22.66
CA VAL A 738 22.83 8.10 23.70
C VAL A 738 22.05 8.53 24.93
N PHE A 739 21.19 7.64 25.41
CA PHE A 739 20.44 7.80 26.66
C PHE A 739 20.70 6.62 27.60
N TRP A 740 20.92 6.90 28.87
CA TRP A 740 21.13 5.90 29.92
C TRP A 740 19.90 5.81 30.82
N ALA A 741 19.26 4.63 30.90
CA ALA A 741 18.25 4.32 31.88
C ALA A 741 18.82 3.31 32.89
N GLY A 742 19.24 3.80 34.06
CA GLY A 742 20.04 2.99 34.95
C GLY A 742 21.38 2.58 34.33
N ASP A 743 21.64 1.27 34.27
CA ASP A 743 22.86 0.70 33.66
C ASP A 743 22.67 0.31 32.18
N GLN A 744 21.49 0.55 31.61
CA GLN A 744 21.17 0.19 30.22
C GLN A 744 21.40 1.38 29.30
N GLU A 745 22.20 1.17 28.24
CA GLU A 745 22.38 2.13 27.15
C GLU A 745 21.33 1.96 26.08
N PHE A 746 20.74 3.07 25.64
CA PHE A 746 19.85 3.20 24.49
C PHE A 746 20.49 4.17 23.50
N ARG A 747 20.59 3.76 22.23
CA ARG A 747 21.31 4.51 21.20
C ARG A 747 20.50 4.65 19.95
N VAL A 748 20.56 5.82 19.31
CA VAL A 748 20.10 6.07 17.95
C VAL A 748 21.28 6.59 17.13
N SER A 749 21.64 5.86 16.09
CA SER A 749 22.65 6.22 15.10
C SER A 749 21.99 6.40 13.74
N TYR A 750 22.65 7.08 12.80
CA TYR A 750 22.26 7.10 11.42
C TYR A 750 22.57 5.76 10.75
N LEU A 751 21.56 5.10 10.24
CA LEU A 751 21.61 3.80 9.55
C LEU A 751 20.93 3.97 8.19
N PRO A 752 21.65 4.26 7.11
CA PRO A 752 21.05 4.57 5.81
C PRO A 752 20.44 3.39 5.09
N ALA A 753 20.73 2.16 5.51
CA ALA A 753 20.26 0.89 4.95
C ALA A 753 19.27 0.20 5.89
N GLU A 754 19.42 -1.08 6.09
CA GLU A 754 18.57 -1.91 6.93
C GLU A 754 18.82 -1.70 8.44
N SER A 755 17.90 -2.20 9.27
CA SER A 755 17.97 -2.08 10.71
C SER A 755 19.07 -2.95 11.33
N ASP A 756 19.80 -2.42 12.32
CA ASP A 756 20.74 -3.18 13.17
C ASP A 756 20.07 -3.81 14.40
N THR A 757 18.75 -3.62 14.57
CA THR A 757 17.97 -4.13 15.70
C THR A 757 16.84 -5.07 15.27
N GLY A 758 16.38 -5.94 16.18
CA GLY A 758 15.18 -6.77 15.98
C GLY A 758 13.87 -6.08 16.36
N MET A 759 13.90 -4.78 16.58
CA MET A 759 12.71 -4.02 16.94
C MET A 759 11.68 -4.12 15.81
N PHE A 760 10.43 -4.46 16.14
CA PHE A 760 9.35 -4.68 15.17
C PHE A 760 9.70 -5.67 14.03
N GLY A 761 10.39 -6.77 14.33
CA GLY A 761 10.81 -7.79 13.37
C GLY A 761 12.14 -7.49 12.67
N GLY A 762 12.50 -6.24 12.45
CA GLY A 762 13.76 -5.81 11.86
C GLY A 762 13.77 -5.70 10.35
N ASN A 763 12.62 -5.86 9.69
CA ASN A 763 12.44 -5.70 8.24
C ASN A 763 12.13 -4.25 7.83
N SER A 764 12.01 -3.34 8.78
CA SER A 764 11.73 -1.92 8.57
C SER A 764 12.75 -1.06 9.31
N ASN A 765 13.27 -0.03 8.67
CA ASN A 765 14.24 0.89 9.26
C ASN A 765 13.85 2.36 9.07
N TRP A 766 13.60 3.05 10.19
CA TRP A 766 13.31 4.49 10.24
C TRP A 766 14.49 5.33 10.75
N ARG A 767 15.72 4.79 10.79
CA ARG A 767 16.93 5.47 11.29
C ARG A 767 17.86 6.00 10.21
N GLY A 768 17.33 6.41 9.05
CA GLY A 768 18.15 7.03 8.00
C GLY A 768 17.63 6.89 6.59
N PRO A 769 16.89 5.83 6.22
CA PRO A 769 16.34 5.67 4.89
C PRO A 769 15.35 6.76 4.48
N ILE A 770 15.04 6.78 3.19
CA ILE A 770 14.04 7.66 2.59
C ILE A 770 12.72 6.90 2.49
N TRP A 771 11.66 7.50 3.05
CA TRP A 771 10.31 6.98 3.06
C TRP A 771 9.41 7.86 2.20
N MET A 772 8.79 7.28 1.18
CA MET A 772 8.01 8.01 0.18
C MET A 772 6.82 8.78 0.79
N PRO A 773 5.98 8.18 1.67
CA PRO A 773 4.80 8.86 2.21
C PRO A 773 5.15 10.10 3.03
N MET A 774 6.23 10.06 3.80
CA MET A 774 6.67 11.20 4.61
C MET A 774 7.18 12.36 3.74
N ASN A 775 7.90 12.03 2.68
CA ASN A 775 8.34 13.02 1.70
C ASN A 775 7.14 13.66 0.97
N ALA A 776 6.10 12.88 0.64
CA ALA A 776 4.87 13.41 0.04
C ALA A 776 4.16 14.43 0.96
N LEU A 777 4.13 14.17 2.27
CA LEU A 777 3.56 15.10 3.25
C LEU A 777 4.39 16.38 3.38
N ILE A 778 5.72 16.28 3.37
CA ILE A 778 6.62 17.44 3.38
C ILE A 778 6.39 18.29 2.11
N VAL A 779 6.33 17.67 0.95
CA VAL A 779 6.02 18.34 -0.33
C VAL A 779 4.67 19.06 -0.24
N ARG A 780 3.63 18.42 0.27
CA ARG A 780 2.33 19.06 0.52
C ARG A 780 2.48 20.32 1.41
N ALA A 781 3.20 20.20 2.51
CA ALA A 781 3.37 21.30 3.46
C ALA A 781 4.07 22.50 2.81
N LEU A 782 5.13 22.25 2.05
CA LEU A 782 5.87 23.30 1.33
C LEU A 782 4.97 24.05 0.33
N ILE A 783 4.08 23.34 -0.37
CA ILE A 783 3.08 23.94 -1.26
C ILE A 783 2.09 24.81 -0.46
N GLN A 784 1.66 24.39 0.75
CA GLN A 784 0.78 25.22 1.59
C GLN A 784 1.49 26.52 2.02
N TYR A 785 2.74 26.45 2.43
CA TYR A 785 3.53 27.63 2.77
C TYR A 785 3.76 28.54 1.54
N TYR A 786 4.02 27.96 0.36
CA TYR A 786 4.14 28.75 -0.89
C TYR A 786 2.84 29.52 -1.20
N LEU A 787 1.69 28.89 -1.08
CA LEU A 787 0.40 29.55 -1.30
C LEU A 787 0.17 30.75 -0.35
N TYR A 788 0.79 30.76 0.82
CA TYR A 788 0.70 31.85 1.78
C TYR A 788 1.77 32.92 1.57
N TYR A 789 3.04 32.53 1.45
CA TYR A 789 4.18 33.43 1.38
C TYR A 789 4.51 33.89 -0.04
N GLY A 790 4.14 33.13 -1.07
CA GLY A 790 4.52 33.37 -2.46
C GLY A 790 6.04 33.36 -2.64
N ASP A 791 6.52 34.29 -3.47
CA ASP A 791 7.93 34.46 -3.77
C ASP A 791 8.70 35.31 -2.71
N ASP A 792 7.98 35.89 -1.76
CA ASP A 792 8.60 36.70 -0.68
C ASP A 792 9.42 35.84 0.30
N LEU A 793 9.03 34.56 0.49
CA LEU A 793 9.79 33.64 1.32
C LEU A 793 10.64 32.72 0.47
N THR A 794 11.93 32.99 0.43
CA THR A 794 12.94 32.13 -0.18
C THR A 794 13.89 31.56 0.86
N VAL A 795 14.39 30.35 0.60
CA VAL A 795 15.40 29.65 1.40
C VAL A 795 16.52 29.13 0.51
N GLU A 796 17.68 28.84 1.08
CA GLU A 796 18.72 28.14 0.34
C GLU A 796 18.38 26.66 0.20
N CYS A 797 18.49 26.13 -1.01
CA CYS A 797 18.29 24.71 -1.29
C CYS A 797 19.31 24.19 -2.32
N PRO A 798 20.29 23.37 -1.90
CA PRO A 798 20.64 22.97 -0.52
C PRO A 798 21.09 24.12 0.38
N THR A 799 20.99 23.93 1.69
CA THR A 799 21.48 24.89 2.70
C THR A 799 22.98 25.13 2.51
N GLY A 800 23.40 26.37 2.49
CA GLY A 800 24.81 26.79 2.28
C GLY A 800 25.25 26.81 0.80
N SER A 801 24.36 26.50 -0.15
CA SER A 801 24.67 26.51 -1.59
C SER A 801 24.65 27.90 -2.24
N GLY A 802 24.06 28.91 -1.58
CA GLY A 802 23.78 30.23 -2.15
C GLY A 802 22.59 30.25 -3.13
N ARG A 803 22.03 29.09 -3.51
CA ARG A 803 20.88 28.94 -4.42
C ARG A 803 19.57 29.22 -3.68
N ARG A 804 18.97 30.38 -3.94
CA ARG A 804 17.70 30.77 -3.32
C ARG A 804 16.51 30.18 -4.11
N MET A 805 15.56 29.58 -3.41
CA MET A 805 14.34 29.00 -3.96
C MET A 805 13.12 29.43 -3.15
N ASN A 806 11.98 29.67 -3.81
CA ASN A 806 10.69 29.70 -3.12
C ASN A 806 10.26 28.29 -2.70
N LEU A 807 9.22 28.17 -1.86
CA LEU A 807 8.87 26.86 -1.29
C LEU A 807 8.22 25.89 -2.29
N TYR A 808 7.62 26.38 -3.39
CA TYR A 808 7.18 25.52 -4.49
C TYR A 808 8.38 24.90 -5.24
N GLN A 809 9.41 25.72 -5.50
CA GLN A 809 10.65 25.25 -6.12
C GLN A 809 11.38 24.23 -5.22
N VAL A 810 11.37 24.41 -3.90
CA VAL A 810 11.92 23.44 -2.94
C VAL A 810 11.13 22.13 -2.99
N ALA A 811 9.80 22.20 -3.00
CA ALA A 811 8.94 21.02 -3.14
C ALA A 811 9.20 20.26 -4.45
N GLY A 812 9.38 20.99 -5.55
CA GLY A 812 9.77 20.44 -6.86
C GLY A 812 11.15 19.77 -6.85
N GLU A 813 12.13 20.38 -6.17
CA GLU A 813 13.49 19.79 -6.02
C GLU A 813 13.46 18.50 -5.22
N ILE A 814 12.67 18.41 -4.13
CA ILE A 814 12.49 17.17 -3.37
C ILE A 814 11.82 16.11 -4.25
N THR A 815 10.75 16.45 -4.96
CA THR A 815 10.07 15.52 -5.87
C THR A 815 10.98 15.03 -6.99
N ARG A 816 11.79 15.88 -7.57
CA ARG A 816 12.79 15.52 -8.57
C ARG A 816 13.82 14.53 -8.01
N ARG A 817 14.31 14.75 -6.78
CA ARG A 817 15.25 13.83 -6.11
C ARG A 817 14.60 12.47 -5.87
N LEU A 818 13.35 12.42 -5.43
CA LEU A 818 12.58 11.17 -5.26
C LEU A 818 12.39 10.45 -6.60
N SER A 819 12.03 11.15 -7.66
CA SER A 819 11.84 10.57 -8.98
C SER A 819 13.12 9.98 -9.55
N ASN A 820 14.26 10.62 -9.27
CA ASN A 820 15.58 10.18 -9.72
C ASN A 820 15.99 8.79 -9.18
N MET A 821 15.34 8.28 -8.12
CA MET A 821 15.55 6.90 -7.68
C MET A 821 15.15 5.89 -8.75
N PHE A 822 14.09 6.17 -9.49
CA PHE A 822 13.50 5.28 -10.51
C PHE A 822 13.97 5.58 -11.92
N LEU A 823 14.33 6.84 -12.20
CA LEU A 823 14.74 7.27 -13.53
C LEU A 823 16.20 6.87 -13.83
N ARG A 824 16.49 6.68 -15.11
CA ARG A 824 17.87 6.44 -15.58
C ARG A 824 18.70 7.70 -15.42
N ASP A 825 19.88 7.54 -14.83
CA ASP A 825 20.87 8.60 -14.78
C ASP A 825 21.60 8.78 -16.13
N LYS A 826 22.58 9.68 -16.15
CA LYS A 826 23.41 9.95 -17.37
C LYS A 826 24.19 8.74 -17.87
N ASP A 827 24.43 7.75 -17.04
CA ASP A 827 25.15 6.52 -17.34
C ASP A 827 24.18 5.36 -17.67
N GLY A 828 22.86 5.66 -17.71
CA GLY A 828 21.77 4.72 -18.00
C GLY A 828 21.38 3.82 -16.83
N ARG A 829 21.93 4.08 -15.65
CA ARG A 829 21.67 3.30 -14.43
C ARG A 829 20.48 3.86 -13.64
N ARG A 830 19.79 2.97 -12.93
CA ARG A 830 18.71 3.35 -11.99
C ARG A 830 19.18 3.18 -10.55
N PRO A 831 19.18 4.22 -9.71
CA PRO A 831 19.58 4.12 -8.31
C PRO A 831 18.82 3.03 -7.54
N VAL A 832 17.52 2.85 -7.79
CA VAL A 832 16.67 1.83 -7.13
C VAL A 832 17.23 0.41 -7.23
N TYR A 833 17.95 0.08 -8.30
CA TYR A 833 18.58 -1.24 -8.47
C TYR A 833 19.89 -1.40 -7.71
N GLY A 834 20.41 -0.35 -7.08
CA GLY A 834 21.67 -0.40 -6.35
C GLY A 834 22.82 -0.94 -7.20
N GLY A 835 23.57 -1.91 -6.66
CA GLY A 835 24.68 -2.59 -7.32
C GLY A 835 24.31 -3.80 -8.18
N THR A 836 23.04 -4.11 -8.36
CA THR A 836 22.59 -5.32 -9.06
C THR A 836 22.73 -5.18 -10.57
N GLU A 837 23.85 -5.64 -11.12
CA GLU A 837 24.24 -5.44 -12.53
C GLU A 837 23.24 -6.05 -13.52
N LYS A 838 22.56 -7.15 -13.18
CA LYS A 838 21.54 -7.75 -14.03
C LYS A 838 20.37 -6.79 -14.26
N PHE A 839 19.88 -6.13 -13.22
CA PHE A 839 18.83 -5.11 -13.35
C PHE A 839 19.32 -3.85 -14.07
N GLN A 840 20.60 -3.51 -13.95
CA GLN A 840 21.15 -2.33 -14.63
C GLN A 840 21.32 -2.50 -16.14
N ASN A 841 21.78 -3.68 -16.58
CA ASN A 841 22.33 -3.87 -17.92
C ASN A 841 21.52 -4.84 -18.81
N ASP A 842 20.84 -5.83 -18.23
CA ASP A 842 20.14 -6.84 -19.01
C ASP A 842 18.86 -6.25 -19.66
N PRO A 843 18.70 -6.36 -21.00
CA PRO A 843 17.56 -5.79 -21.70
C PRO A 843 16.21 -6.40 -21.29
N HIS A 844 16.19 -7.57 -20.66
CA HIS A 844 14.98 -8.25 -20.18
C HIS A 844 14.66 -7.92 -18.72
N TRP A 845 15.51 -7.14 -18.01
CA TRP A 845 15.36 -6.77 -16.62
C TRP A 845 15.29 -5.26 -16.40
N ARG A 846 16.13 -4.50 -17.11
CA ARG A 846 16.42 -3.08 -16.85
C ARG A 846 15.21 -2.14 -16.90
N ASP A 847 14.08 -2.56 -17.51
CA ASP A 847 12.85 -1.79 -17.63
C ASP A 847 11.70 -2.36 -16.78
N CYS A 848 11.99 -3.41 -16.00
CA CYS A 848 11.06 -4.00 -15.02
C CYS A 848 11.29 -3.33 -13.66
N LEU A 849 10.38 -2.45 -13.23
CA LEU A 849 10.55 -1.66 -12.02
C LEU A 849 9.99 -2.35 -10.79
N LEU A 850 10.72 -2.24 -9.67
CA LEU A 850 10.28 -2.62 -8.34
C LEU A 850 10.10 -1.36 -7.49
N PHE A 851 9.00 -1.28 -6.78
CA PHE A 851 8.63 -0.14 -5.93
C PHE A 851 8.77 -0.54 -4.47
N TYR A 852 10.01 -0.54 -4.00
CA TYR A 852 10.36 -0.98 -2.66
C TYR A 852 9.67 -0.18 -1.55
N GLU A 853 9.62 -0.73 -0.37
CA GLU A 853 9.02 -0.15 0.82
C GLU A 853 9.69 1.16 1.23
N TYR A 854 11.04 1.17 1.24
CA TYR A 854 11.86 2.33 1.53
C TYR A 854 13.18 2.30 0.74
N PHE A 855 14.00 3.32 0.87
CA PHE A 855 15.18 3.48 0.03
C PHE A 855 16.39 3.91 0.84
N HIS A 856 17.56 3.40 0.46
CA HIS A 856 18.82 3.72 1.10
C HIS A 856 19.07 5.23 1.15
N GLY A 857 19.37 5.78 2.34
CA GLY A 857 19.50 7.20 2.60
C GLY A 857 20.54 7.95 1.77
N ASP A 858 21.58 7.27 1.26
CA ASP A 858 22.70 7.89 0.56
C ASP A 858 22.80 7.54 -0.93
N ASN A 859 22.38 6.35 -1.35
CA ASN A 859 22.51 5.89 -2.76
C ASN A 859 21.19 5.61 -3.47
N GLY A 860 20.05 5.64 -2.76
CA GLY A 860 18.73 5.48 -3.34
C GLY A 860 18.35 4.04 -3.74
N ALA A 861 19.14 3.03 -3.34
CA ALA A 861 18.80 1.64 -3.57
C ALA A 861 17.53 1.24 -2.83
N GLY A 862 16.67 0.43 -3.45
CA GLY A 862 15.46 -0.10 -2.83
C GLY A 862 15.78 -1.08 -1.71
N LEU A 863 14.99 -1.05 -0.64
CA LEU A 863 15.13 -1.83 0.59
C LEU A 863 13.75 -2.22 1.14
N GLY A 864 13.73 -3.23 1.99
CA GLY A 864 12.50 -3.78 2.55
C GLY A 864 11.67 -4.51 1.49
N ALA A 865 10.37 -4.63 1.71
CA ALA A 865 9.45 -5.30 0.79
C ALA A 865 9.62 -4.80 -0.64
N SER A 866 10.00 -5.70 -1.56
CA SER A 866 10.39 -5.33 -2.92
C SER A 866 9.21 -4.89 -3.81
N HIS A 867 8.00 -5.31 -3.47
CA HIS A 867 6.77 -5.01 -4.20
C HIS A 867 5.79 -4.12 -3.42
N GLN A 868 6.25 -3.41 -2.40
CA GLN A 868 5.41 -2.47 -1.64
C GLN A 868 5.05 -1.25 -2.49
N THR A 869 4.29 -1.49 -3.52
CA THR A 869 3.81 -0.45 -4.43
C THR A 869 2.77 0.46 -3.79
N GLY A 870 2.16 0.06 -2.69
CA GLY A 870 1.13 0.80 -2.00
C GLY A 870 1.49 2.27 -1.81
N TRP A 871 2.27 2.61 -0.81
CA TRP A 871 2.63 4.02 -0.57
C TRP A 871 3.76 4.55 -1.45
N THR A 872 4.63 3.68 -1.99
CA THR A 872 5.68 4.10 -2.93
C THR A 872 5.11 4.50 -4.29
N GLY A 873 3.99 3.90 -4.69
CA GLY A 873 3.25 4.26 -5.90
C GLY A 873 2.77 5.72 -5.94
N VAL A 874 2.76 6.43 -4.79
CA VAL A 874 2.45 7.87 -4.73
C VAL A 874 3.42 8.71 -5.57
N ILE A 875 4.60 8.18 -5.94
CA ILE A 875 5.55 8.85 -6.84
C ILE A 875 4.90 9.21 -8.18
N ALA A 876 4.02 8.35 -8.71
CA ALA A 876 3.26 8.65 -9.93
C ALA A 876 2.45 9.93 -9.79
N ARG A 877 1.78 10.11 -8.64
CA ARG A 877 1.02 11.33 -8.35
C ARG A 877 1.90 12.55 -8.17
N MET A 878 3.03 12.41 -7.50
CA MET A 878 3.96 13.52 -7.28
C MET A 878 4.58 14.01 -8.60
N MET A 879 5.03 13.09 -9.45
CA MET A 879 5.55 13.42 -10.78
C MET A 879 4.48 14.13 -11.63
N HIS A 880 3.28 13.57 -11.68
CA HIS A 880 2.15 14.15 -12.40
C HIS A 880 1.82 15.56 -11.92
N LEU A 881 1.77 15.79 -10.60
CA LEU A 881 1.42 17.07 -10.00
C LEU A 881 2.39 18.19 -10.47
N PHE A 882 3.69 17.97 -10.38
CA PHE A 882 4.69 18.97 -10.78
C PHE A 882 4.81 19.17 -12.29
N ALA A 883 4.32 18.21 -13.09
CA ALA A 883 4.26 18.35 -14.55
C ALA A 883 3.01 19.09 -15.04
N THR A 884 1.93 19.10 -14.25
CA THR A 884 0.62 19.63 -14.69
C THR A 884 0.18 20.90 -13.99
N ILE A 885 0.67 21.17 -12.76
CA ILE A 885 0.31 22.40 -12.04
C ILE A 885 1.11 23.59 -12.54
N ASP A 886 0.41 24.66 -12.91
CA ASP A 886 0.96 26.00 -13.14
C ASP A 886 1.05 26.74 -11.79
N PRO A 887 2.27 26.94 -11.22
CA PRO A 887 2.42 27.52 -9.89
C PRO A 887 1.98 28.98 -9.81
N GLU A 888 2.11 29.76 -10.87
CA GLU A 888 1.70 31.17 -10.90
C GLU A 888 0.18 31.28 -10.86
N LYS A 889 -0.52 30.53 -11.69
CA LYS A 889 -1.99 30.46 -11.67
C LYS A 889 -2.51 29.93 -10.34
N MET A 890 -1.86 28.90 -9.78
CA MET A 890 -2.24 28.35 -8.47
C MET A 890 -2.02 29.41 -7.35
N LEU A 891 -0.93 30.19 -7.43
CA LEU A 891 -0.65 31.26 -6.47
C LEU A 891 -1.67 32.41 -6.61
N GLU A 892 -2.07 32.79 -7.82
CA GLU A 892 -3.08 33.84 -8.05
C GLU A 892 -4.46 33.40 -7.58
N ALA A 893 -4.94 32.25 -8.06
CA ALA A 893 -6.29 31.75 -7.79
C ALA A 893 -6.48 31.24 -6.36
N GLY A 894 -5.41 30.80 -5.69
CA GLY A 894 -5.48 30.04 -4.45
C GLY A 894 -5.87 28.57 -4.68
N LYS A 895 -5.77 27.79 -3.63
CA LYS A 895 -6.04 26.33 -3.69
C LYS A 895 -7.43 26.01 -4.23
N MET A 896 -8.45 26.66 -3.68
CA MET A 896 -9.85 26.42 -4.08
C MET A 896 -10.17 27.05 -5.43
N GLY A 897 -9.72 28.27 -5.66
CA GLY A 897 -9.91 28.94 -6.95
C GLY A 897 -9.24 28.23 -8.11
N TYR A 898 -8.09 27.61 -7.88
CA TYR A 898 -7.42 26.77 -8.89
C TYR A 898 -8.22 25.48 -9.20
N VAL A 899 -8.77 24.82 -8.17
CA VAL A 899 -9.68 23.66 -8.34
C VAL A 899 -10.94 24.08 -9.13
N ASP A 900 -11.55 25.22 -8.78
CA ASP A 900 -12.74 25.76 -9.49
C ASP A 900 -12.42 26.12 -10.96
N MET A 901 -11.23 26.63 -11.23
CA MET A 901 -10.78 26.94 -12.59
C MET A 901 -10.62 25.65 -13.42
N LEU A 902 -9.96 24.61 -12.87
CA LEU A 902 -9.82 23.32 -13.54
C LEU A 902 -11.19 22.65 -13.77
N ALA A 903 -12.11 22.78 -12.82
CA ALA A 903 -13.48 22.27 -12.95
C ALA A 903 -14.23 22.98 -14.09
N ALA A 904 -14.08 24.30 -14.22
CA ALA A 904 -14.72 25.07 -15.29
C ALA A 904 -14.17 24.76 -16.69
N GLU A 905 -12.92 24.36 -16.82
CA GLU A 905 -12.32 23.91 -18.09
C GLU A 905 -12.88 22.55 -18.56
N LYS A 906 -13.46 21.77 -17.66
CA LYS A 906 -14.03 20.43 -17.93
C LYS A 906 -15.56 20.45 -18.16
N SER A 907 -16.27 21.47 -17.63
CA SER A 907 -17.71 21.68 -17.83
C SER A 907 -18.01 22.34 -19.17
#